data_6048b1a394fe45408c62e3c51066e136
#
_entry.id   6048b1a394fe45408c62e3c51066e136
#
_cell.length_a   1.000
_cell.length_b   1.000
_cell.length_c   1.000
_cell.angle_alpha   90.00
_cell.angle_beta   90.00
_cell.angle_gamma   90.00
#
_symmetry.space_group_name_H-M   'P 1'
#
loop_
_entity.id
_entity.type
_entity.pdbx_description
1 polymer ?
#
loop_
_entity_poly.entity_id
_entity_poly.type
_entity_poly.pdbx_seq_one_letter_code
_entity_poly.pdbx_strand_id
1 'polypeptide(L)'
;MGEGTDFFVSHAGADRAWAEWVAWQLTEAGYTVELDLWDWAAGQNFVTAMSDALDRCERVVALFSAAYFDRSRYTADEWTAAALHLPSRGDNRLVPLRLEDVPVMQVPPMLRPLVFGDLFGVGEEQARQILLRAVAGPRRPDREPLFPGHGTPGGMSRLDRPGPRLPGSMPRVWNIPARNPAFTGRDGMLAQVRERLLAGDTAVVQAFQGMGGVGKSQLAIEYAHRFAAMYDLAWWVNSEQAGLIGDQFAALGTALGCVQPGAGMEVARVAVLAELRERGRWLLIFDNIENPADVRPWLPVGGHVLITSRERGWAEIAVPVEVDVLARPESVVILRDRVAALSGADADQLASQLGDLPLAITQAAGFMAETGTSASEYLELLRTQAGQLLDQATPGSSYPRSLAAATCLIADRLDGEDPAAAQLASLCAFLAPELIPAYLFTGAVTELPHELATRAADSLPWRQTLGYLARQSLAQVDQRGLQLHRLTQAILRDRLTAAQAAATRVCTEAILAASNPADQENPATWPQWAQLMPHLLAADLAATDNPGLRQLACDACSYLMARGDTRAAYDLATDLRQRWRQRLGDDHEHTLAIAHGLGWALQAMGRYTEAHDLAQDTLERSRRVLGFDHPLTLATAHGLAIDLRSMSEMQAACDLAQDTLDRYRRVLGEDDPSTLSCASNLAADLYLMGEAQAARDLAQATLDRSRRVLGGDHPSTLSCAGYMAAALSALGEVQAACDLAQDTLDRRRRVLGADHPSTLVSALNLAADLRDLGEVRAAHDLDQDTLERSRRVLGDHPRTRLASRHLAEDLRLLGEVGDEP
;
A
#
# COMPACT_ATOMS: atom_id res chain seq x y z
N MET A 1 -39.08 -37.96 -17.87
CA MET A 1 -39.48 -36.55 -17.85
C MET A 1 -38.20 -35.83 -17.46
N GLY A 2 -37.48 -35.24 -18.41
CA GLY A 2 -36.30 -34.48 -18.15
C GLY A 2 -36.71 -33.19 -17.43
N GLU A 3 -35.99 -32.85 -16.38
CA GLU A 3 -36.12 -31.56 -15.70
C GLU A 3 -35.75 -30.46 -16.68
N GLY A 4 -36.75 -29.66 -17.14
CA GLY A 4 -36.55 -28.52 -18.03
C GLY A 4 -35.82 -27.44 -17.25
N THR A 5 -34.85 -26.73 -17.88
CA THR A 5 -34.15 -25.57 -17.33
C THR A 5 -35.01 -24.32 -17.53
N ASP A 6 -35.19 -23.46 -16.52
CA ASP A 6 -36.02 -22.27 -16.62
C ASP A 6 -35.45 -21.24 -17.61
N PHE A 7 -34.13 -20.98 -17.51
CA PHE A 7 -33.47 -19.93 -18.31
C PHE A 7 -32.16 -20.39 -18.94
N PHE A 8 -31.93 -19.98 -20.18
CA PHE A 8 -30.62 -19.96 -20.83
C PHE A 8 -30.13 -18.51 -20.91
N VAL A 9 -28.89 -18.23 -20.51
CA VAL A 9 -28.31 -16.87 -20.57
C VAL A 9 -27.44 -16.75 -21.81
N SER A 10 -27.91 -15.99 -22.80
CA SER A 10 -27.20 -15.72 -24.05
C SER A 10 -26.46 -14.40 -23.99
N HIS A 11 -25.14 -14.43 -24.29
CA HIS A 11 -24.27 -13.27 -24.20
C HIS A 11 -23.15 -13.28 -25.25
N ALA A 12 -22.54 -12.12 -25.49
CA ALA A 12 -21.30 -12.05 -26.24
C ALA A 12 -20.10 -12.43 -25.34
N GLY A 13 -19.03 -12.94 -25.92
CA GLY A 13 -17.83 -13.31 -25.13
C GLY A 13 -17.22 -12.14 -24.34
N ALA A 14 -17.40 -10.90 -24.76
CA ALA A 14 -17.01 -9.71 -24.02
C ALA A 14 -17.85 -9.48 -22.75
N ASP A 15 -19.08 -10.00 -22.72
CA ASP A 15 -20.09 -9.76 -21.68
C ASP A 15 -20.14 -10.88 -20.62
N ARG A 16 -19.14 -11.75 -20.59
CA ARG A 16 -19.07 -12.90 -19.69
C ARG A 16 -19.35 -12.57 -18.23
N ALA A 17 -18.76 -11.48 -17.74
CA ALA A 17 -18.94 -11.06 -16.34
C ALA A 17 -20.42 -10.71 -16.04
N TRP A 18 -21.13 -10.12 -16.99
CA TRP A 18 -22.55 -9.86 -16.90
C TRP A 18 -23.37 -11.14 -16.92
N ALA A 19 -23.00 -12.09 -17.77
CA ALA A 19 -23.67 -13.38 -17.87
C ALA A 19 -23.54 -14.18 -16.56
N GLU A 20 -22.36 -14.24 -15.98
CA GLU A 20 -22.12 -14.88 -14.67
C GLU A 20 -22.92 -14.21 -13.55
N TRP A 21 -22.96 -12.87 -13.52
CA TRP A 21 -23.72 -12.13 -12.52
C TRP A 21 -25.25 -12.38 -12.67
N VAL A 22 -25.77 -12.32 -13.89
CA VAL A 22 -27.19 -12.56 -14.18
C VAL A 22 -27.58 -13.99 -13.83
N ALA A 23 -26.81 -14.98 -14.27
CA ALA A 23 -27.06 -16.39 -13.97
C ALA A 23 -27.05 -16.65 -12.47
N TRP A 24 -26.11 -16.07 -11.74
CA TRP A 24 -26.04 -16.18 -10.29
C TRP A 24 -27.27 -15.60 -9.60
N GLN A 25 -27.68 -14.37 -9.98
CA GLN A 25 -28.85 -13.71 -9.38
C GLN A 25 -30.14 -14.49 -9.63
N LEU A 26 -30.26 -15.12 -10.79
CA LEU A 26 -31.41 -15.99 -11.11
C LEU A 26 -31.38 -17.29 -10.29
N THR A 27 -30.21 -17.90 -10.13
CA THR A 27 -30.06 -19.11 -9.31
C THR A 27 -30.36 -18.84 -7.84
N GLU A 28 -29.89 -17.71 -7.30
CA GLU A 28 -30.24 -17.26 -5.93
C GLU A 28 -31.75 -17.00 -5.75
N ALA A 29 -32.42 -16.60 -6.83
CA ALA A 29 -33.87 -16.39 -6.83
C ALA A 29 -34.66 -17.70 -6.95
N GLY A 30 -33.99 -18.85 -7.09
CA GLY A 30 -34.61 -20.19 -7.13
C GLY A 30 -34.92 -20.72 -8.51
N TYR A 31 -34.37 -20.10 -9.56
CA TYR A 31 -34.50 -20.58 -10.95
C TYR A 31 -33.37 -21.51 -11.34
N THR A 32 -33.65 -22.45 -12.23
CA THR A 32 -32.64 -23.29 -12.91
C THR A 32 -32.10 -22.55 -14.12
N VAL A 33 -30.78 -22.40 -14.22
CA VAL A 33 -30.12 -21.58 -15.25
C VAL A 33 -29.05 -22.39 -15.97
N GLU A 34 -29.05 -22.32 -17.28
CA GLU A 34 -27.97 -22.86 -18.12
C GLU A 34 -27.09 -21.70 -18.63
N LEU A 35 -25.78 -21.80 -18.44
CA LEU A 35 -24.79 -20.84 -18.91
C LEU A 35 -23.62 -21.61 -19.51
N ASP A 36 -23.15 -21.21 -20.71
CA ASP A 36 -22.06 -21.85 -21.43
C ASP A 36 -20.78 -22.02 -20.57
N LEU A 37 -20.49 -21.06 -19.72
CA LEU A 37 -19.32 -21.05 -18.84
C LEU A 37 -19.39 -22.11 -17.72
N TRP A 38 -20.59 -22.49 -17.30
CA TRP A 38 -20.81 -23.38 -16.17
C TRP A 38 -21.14 -24.81 -16.57
N ASP A 39 -21.81 -24.96 -17.72
CA ASP A 39 -22.49 -26.19 -18.06
C ASP A 39 -21.90 -26.90 -19.28
N TRP A 40 -21.04 -26.18 -20.08
CA TRP A 40 -20.52 -26.76 -21.31
C TRP A 40 -19.05 -27.19 -21.18
N ALA A 41 -18.75 -28.42 -21.58
CA ALA A 41 -17.39 -28.96 -21.45
C ALA A 41 -16.47 -28.46 -22.59
N ALA A 42 -15.18 -28.29 -22.28
CA ALA A 42 -14.18 -27.98 -23.29
C ALA A 42 -14.14 -29.00 -24.42
N GLY A 43 -14.26 -28.53 -25.68
CA GLY A 43 -14.28 -29.39 -26.89
C GLY A 43 -15.66 -29.73 -27.43
N GLN A 44 -16.75 -29.29 -26.78
CA GLN A 44 -18.11 -29.36 -27.35
C GLN A 44 -18.26 -28.40 -28.55
N ASN A 45 -19.03 -28.80 -29.52
CA ASN A 45 -19.37 -27.90 -30.61
C ASN A 45 -20.36 -26.83 -30.09
N PHE A 46 -19.90 -25.58 -30.04
CA PHE A 46 -20.67 -24.47 -29.52
C PHE A 46 -22.04 -24.29 -30.15
N VAL A 47 -22.14 -24.43 -31.48
CA VAL A 47 -23.43 -24.26 -32.22
C VAL A 47 -24.43 -25.34 -31.85
N THR A 48 -23.98 -26.59 -31.74
CA THR A 48 -24.84 -27.70 -31.33
C THR A 48 -25.25 -27.57 -29.87
N ALA A 49 -24.34 -27.23 -28.97
CA ALA A 49 -24.64 -27.05 -27.55
C ALA A 49 -25.64 -25.89 -27.33
N MET A 50 -25.50 -24.78 -28.07
CA MET A 50 -26.43 -23.65 -28.04
C MET A 50 -27.81 -24.03 -28.54
N SER A 51 -27.91 -24.79 -29.65
CA SER A 51 -29.19 -25.26 -30.16
C SER A 51 -29.89 -26.19 -29.17
N ASP A 52 -29.14 -27.11 -28.57
CA ASP A 52 -29.66 -28.02 -27.55
C ASP A 52 -30.10 -27.29 -26.27
N ALA A 53 -29.38 -26.22 -25.85
CA ALA A 53 -29.76 -25.38 -24.73
C ALA A 53 -31.05 -24.59 -24.99
N LEU A 54 -31.17 -24.03 -26.20
CA LEU A 54 -32.40 -23.35 -26.63
C LEU A 54 -33.64 -24.27 -26.66
N ASP A 55 -33.45 -25.56 -26.97
CA ASP A 55 -34.51 -26.53 -26.96
C ASP A 55 -34.91 -27.01 -25.56
N ARG A 56 -33.97 -27.04 -24.63
CA ARG A 56 -34.20 -27.50 -23.23
C ARG A 56 -34.78 -26.44 -22.34
N CYS A 57 -34.44 -25.15 -22.58
CA CYS A 57 -34.84 -24.05 -21.71
C CYS A 57 -36.22 -23.47 -22.04
N GLU A 58 -36.96 -23.09 -20.98
CA GLU A 58 -38.29 -22.47 -21.19
C GLU A 58 -38.15 -21.06 -21.73
N ARG A 59 -37.14 -20.29 -21.27
CA ARG A 59 -36.93 -18.89 -21.65
C ARG A 59 -35.46 -18.57 -21.85
N VAL A 60 -35.18 -17.53 -22.63
CA VAL A 60 -33.85 -17.06 -22.94
C VAL A 60 -33.67 -15.63 -22.40
N VAL A 61 -32.69 -15.41 -21.54
CA VAL A 61 -32.23 -14.09 -21.13
C VAL A 61 -31.12 -13.66 -22.08
N ALA A 62 -31.37 -12.64 -22.90
CA ALA A 62 -30.40 -12.15 -23.87
C ALA A 62 -29.78 -10.83 -23.42
N LEU A 63 -28.44 -10.82 -23.30
CA LEU A 63 -27.65 -9.68 -22.81
C LEU A 63 -27.17 -8.83 -23.98
N PHE A 64 -27.83 -7.72 -24.23
CA PHE A 64 -27.57 -6.85 -25.37
C PHE A 64 -26.50 -5.80 -25.08
N SER A 65 -25.43 -5.88 -25.86
CA SER A 65 -24.32 -4.93 -25.92
C SER A 65 -23.95 -4.65 -27.38
N ALA A 66 -23.08 -3.69 -27.64
CA ALA A 66 -22.51 -3.47 -28.97
C ALA A 66 -21.76 -4.72 -29.48
N ALA A 67 -21.05 -5.43 -28.54
CA ALA A 67 -20.40 -6.69 -28.88
C ALA A 67 -21.37 -7.82 -29.24
N TYR A 68 -22.54 -7.82 -28.64
CA TYR A 68 -23.59 -8.81 -28.95
C TYR A 68 -24.14 -8.64 -30.37
N PHE A 69 -24.18 -7.42 -30.90
CA PHE A 69 -24.67 -7.11 -32.24
C PHE A 69 -23.57 -6.98 -33.31
N ASP A 70 -22.32 -7.27 -32.97
CA ASP A 70 -21.21 -7.23 -33.91
C ASP A 70 -21.28 -8.35 -34.95
N ARG A 71 -21.62 -7.97 -36.19
CA ARG A 71 -21.79 -8.88 -37.31
C ARG A 71 -20.52 -9.59 -37.78
N SER A 72 -19.37 -9.20 -37.32
CA SER A 72 -18.09 -9.80 -37.71
C SER A 72 -17.80 -11.13 -36.98
N ARG A 73 -18.52 -11.43 -35.89
CA ARG A 73 -18.30 -12.60 -35.04
C ARG A 73 -19.31 -13.74 -35.20
N TYR A 74 -20.48 -13.47 -35.79
CA TYR A 74 -21.52 -14.47 -36.07
C TYR A 74 -21.94 -14.42 -37.51
N THR A 75 -22.05 -15.57 -38.19
CA THR A 75 -22.62 -15.62 -39.53
C THR A 75 -24.12 -15.31 -39.47
N ALA A 76 -24.66 -14.74 -40.55
CA ALA A 76 -26.09 -14.37 -40.62
C ALA A 76 -27.01 -15.59 -40.35
N ASP A 77 -26.52 -16.81 -40.53
CA ASP A 77 -27.26 -18.04 -40.32
C ASP A 77 -27.42 -18.38 -38.82
N GLU A 78 -26.46 -18.07 -37.96
CA GLU A 78 -26.58 -18.30 -36.52
C GLU A 78 -27.61 -17.40 -35.85
N TRP A 79 -27.71 -16.12 -36.30
CA TRP A 79 -28.74 -15.19 -35.89
C TRP A 79 -30.14 -15.60 -36.38
N THR A 80 -30.21 -16.17 -37.57
CA THR A 80 -31.45 -16.63 -38.16
C THR A 80 -31.97 -17.88 -37.43
N ALA A 81 -31.09 -18.76 -36.97
CA ALA A 81 -31.50 -19.94 -36.19
C ALA A 81 -32.05 -19.52 -34.81
N ALA A 82 -31.36 -18.61 -34.08
CA ALA A 82 -31.86 -18.07 -32.81
C ALA A 82 -33.16 -17.26 -32.97
N ALA A 83 -33.33 -16.57 -34.11
CA ALA A 83 -34.54 -15.78 -34.43
C ALA A 83 -35.70 -16.62 -34.97
N LEU A 84 -35.44 -17.74 -35.61
CA LEU A 84 -36.49 -18.66 -36.12
C LEU A 84 -37.18 -19.44 -34.99
N HIS A 85 -36.56 -19.55 -33.82
CA HIS A 85 -37.15 -20.11 -32.60
C HIS A 85 -37.93 -19.07 -31.77
N LEU A 86 -38.05 -17.83 -32.24
CA LEU A 86 -38.97 -16.83 -31.67
C LEU A 86 -40.39 -17.21 -31.98
N PRO A 87 -41.28 -17.46 -31.01
CA PRO A 87 -42.65 -17.91 -31.29
C PRO A 87 -43.47 -16.79 -31.93
N SER A 88 -44.34 -17.20 -32.84
CA SER A 88 -45.43 -16.39 -33.35
C SER A 88 -46.35 -15.95 -32.21
N ARG A 89 -46.53 -14.63 -32.06
CA ARG A 89 -47.52 -13.92 -31.24
C ARG A 89 -48.00 -14.65 -29.98
N GLY A 90 -47.39 -14.36 -28.85
CA GLY A 90 -48.01 -14.64 -27.57
C GLY A 90 -47.09 -15.18 -26.45
N ASP A 91 -45.97 -15.79 -26.74
CA ASP A 91 -45.07 -16.34 -25.75
C ASP A 91 -43.90 -15.41 -25.48
N ASN A 92 -43.74 -14.94 -24.19
CA ASN A 92 -42.63 -14.14 -23.69
C ASN A 92 -41.39 -15.03 -23.47
N ARG A 93 -40.93 -15.75 -24.48
CA ARG A 93 -39.76 -16.63 -24.37
C ARG A 93 -38.45 -15.87 -24.28
N LEU A 94 -38.34 -14.64 -24.84
CA LEU A 94 -37.14 -13.82 -24.81
C LEU A 94 -37.27 -12.73 -23.77
N VAL A 95 -36.26 -12.62 -22.88
CA VAL A 95 -36.08 -11.56 -21.88
C VAL A 95 -34.87 -10.73 -22.30
N PRO A 96 -35.05 -9.60 -23.00
CA PRO A 96 -33.94 -8.78 -23.46
C PRO A 96 -33.52 -7.79 -22.41
N LEU A 97 -32.22 -7.81 -22.03
CA LEU A 97 -31.59 -6.92 -21.09
C LEU A 97 -30.46 -6.16 -21.77
N ARG A 98 -30.44 -4.83 -21.66
CA ARG A 98 -29.35 -4.01 -22.19
C ARG A 98 -28.29 -3.81 -21.13
N LEU A 99 -27.04 -3.99 -21.53
CA LEU A 99 -25.87 -3.80 -20.71
C LEU A 99 -25.26 -2.41 -20.85
N GLU A 100 -25.54 -1.75 -21.96
CA GLU A 100 -25.10 -0.41 -22.34
C GLU A 100 -26.12 0.27 -23.23
N ASP A 101 -26.01 1.57 -23.46
CA ASP A 101 -26.90 2.33 -24.36
C ASP A 101 -26.52 2.07 -25.81
N VAL A 102 -27.04 0.94 -26.35
CA VAL A 102 -26.78 0.53 -27.72
C VAL A 102 -27.63 1.39 -28.67
N PRO A 103 -27.01 2.07 -29.66
CA PRO A 103 -27.76 2.84 -30.64
C PRO A 103 -28.83 2.01 -31.38
N VAL A 104 -30.04 2.51 -31.49
CA VAL A 104 -31.18 1.79 -32.10
C VAL A 104 -30.88 1.26 -33.51
N MET A 105 -29.99 1.93 -34.24
CA MET A 105 -29.58 1.51 -35.60
C MET A 105 -28.72 0.24 -35.59
N GLN A 106 -28.05 -0.08 -34.48
CA GLN A 106 -27.26 -1.32 -34.33
C GLN A 106 -28.14 -2.51 -33.92
N VAL A 107 -29.31 -2.25 -33.31
CA VAL A 107 -30.26 -3.30 -32.94
C VAL A 107 -30.98 -3.81 -34.18
N PRO A 108 -30.99 -5.14 -34.44
CA PRO A 108 -31.72 -5.72 -35.56
C PRO A 108 -33.18 -5.30 -35.60
N PRO A 109 -33.76 -5.01 -36.79
CA PRO A 109 -35.12 -4.45 -36.90
C PRO A 109 -36.23 -5.25 -36.20
N MET A 110 -36.07 -6.58 -36.11
CA MET A 110 -37.01 -7.49 -35.46
C MET A 110 -37.01 -7.39 -33.93
N LEU A 111 -35.90 -6.95 -33.31
CA LEU A 111 -35.77 -6.82 -31.89
C LEU A 111 -36.08 -5.40 -31.36
N ARG A 112 -36.13 -4.40 -32.24
CA ARG A 112 -36.43 -3.00 -31.89
C ARG A 112 -37.76 -2.77 -31.18
N PRO A 113 -38.84 -3.52 -31.51
CA PRO A 113 -40.13 -3.33 -30.84
C PRO A 113 -40.21 -3.93 -29.43
N LEU A 114 -39.21 -4.63 -28.97
CA LEU A 114 -39.23 -5.28 -27.64
C LEU A 114 -39.05 -4.24 -26.52
N VAL A 115 -39.65 -4.50 -25.37
CA VAL A 115 -39.41 -3.75 -24.14
C VAL A 115 -38.17 -4.33 -23.47
N PHE A 116 -37.15 -3.50 -23.26
CA PHE A 116 -35.89 -3.90 -22.68
C PHE A 116 -35.83 -3.60 -21.17
N GLY A 117 -35.13 -4.43 -20.42
CA GLY A 117 -34.65 -4.07 -19.08
C GLY A 117 -33.23 -3.47 -19.16
N ASP A 118 -33.04 -2.29 -18.63
CA ASP A 118 -31.71 -1.61 -18.65
C ASP A 118 -30.94 -1.90 -17.40
N LEU A 119 -29.79 -2.58 -17.53
CA LEU A 119 -28.88 -2.91 -16.41
C LEU A 119 -27.72 -1.91 -16.28
N PHE A 120 -27.56 -0.99 -17.24
CA PHE A 120 -26.52 0.03 -17.22
C PHE A 120 -26.98 1.32 -16.52
N GLY A 121 -26.03 2.09 -15.98
CA GLY A 121 -26.31 3.37 -15.33
C GLY A 121 -27.04 3.29 -13.99
N VAL A 122 -27.19 2.09 -13.42
CA VAL A 122 -27.91 1.82 -12.17
C VAL A 122 -27.02 1.09 -11.17
N GLY A 123 -27.31 1.19 -9.87
CA GLY A 123 -26.62 0.44 -8.83
C GLY A 123 -27.01 -1.05 -8.81
N GLU A 124 -26.17 -1.89 -8.19
CA GLU A 124 -26.32 -3.36 -8.16
C GLU A 124 -27.71 -3.82 -7.70
N GLU A 125 -28.24 -3.23 -6.61
CA GLU A 125 -29.57 -3.59 -6.08
C GLU A 125 -30.68 -3.27 -7.07
N GLN A 126 -30.57 -2.13 -7.73
CA GLN A 126 -31.55 -1.71 -8.73
C GLN A 126 -31.47 -2.59 -10.00
N ALA A 127 -30.24 -2.92 -10.45
CA ALA A 127 -30.03 -3.86 -11.57
C ALA A 127 -30.63 -5.24 -11.24
N ARG A 128 -30.43 -5.75 -10.03
CA ARG A 128 -31.07 -7.00 -9.56
C ARG A 128 -32.58 -6.93 -9.59
N GLN A 129 -33.18 -5.83 -9.13
CA GLN A 129 -34.60 -5.65 -9.14
C GLN A 129 -35.16 -5.59 -10.59
N ILE A 130 -34.45 -4.93 -11.50
CA ILE A 130 -34.80 -4.88 -12.92
C ILE A 130 -34.77 -6.28 -13.53
N LEU A 131 -33.67 -7.04 -13.28
CA LEU A 131 -33.53 -8.42 -13.72
C LEU A 131 -34.69 -9.30 -13.25
N LEU A 132 -34.91 -9.33 -11.92
CA LEU A 132 -35.97 -10.17 -11.34
C LEU A 132 -37.38 -9.76 -11.79
N ARG A 133 -37.65 -8.49 -12.03
CA ARG A 133 -38.90 -8.02 -12.62
C ARG A 133 -39.04 -8.44 -14.09
N ALA A 134 -37.98 -8.36 -14.87
CA ALA A 134 -37.98 -8.77 -16.27
C ALA A 134 -38.32 -10.26 -16.45
N VAL A 135 -37.78 -11.10 -15.55
CA VAL A 135 -38.04 -12.56 -15.59
C VAL A 135 -39.39 -12.95 -14.96
N ALA A 136 -39.84 -12.26 -13.91
CA ALA A 136 -41.14 -12.53 -13.27
C ALA A 136 -42.34 -12.07 -14.09
N GLY A 137 -42.14 -11.24 -15.11
CA GLY A 137 -43.20 -10.63 -15.90
C GLY A 137 -43.89 -9.44 -15.22
N PRO A 138 -44.82 -8.75 -15.92
CA PRO A 138 -45.48 -7.55 -15.42
C PRO A 138 -46.39 -7.89 -14.23
N ARG A 139 -46.06 -7.36 -13.05
CA ARG A 139 -46.92 -7.39 -11.86
C ARG A 139 -47.25 -5.97 -11.43
N ARG A 140 -48.50 -5.73 -11.03
CA ARG A 140 -48.86 -4.46 -10.36
C ARG A 140 -48.21 -4.46 -8.96
N PRO A 141 -47.73 -3.30 -8.48
CA PRO A 141 -47.21 -3.18 -7.13
C PRO A 141 -48.28 -3.57 -6.09
N ASP A 142 -47.94 -4.44 -5.15
CA ASP A 142 -48.82 -4.83 -4.04
C ASP A 142 -48.91 -3.76 -2.94
N ARG A 143 -48.11 -2.69 -3.02
CA ARG A 143 -48.11 -1.53 -2.15
C ARG A 143 -47.97 -0.24 -2.94
N GLU A 144 -48.51 0.84 -2.39
CA GLU A 144 -48.42 2.17 -2.98
C GLU A 144 -46.93 2.55 -3.20
N PRO A 145 -46.53 2.99 -4.42
CA PRO A 145 -45.16 3.42 -4.68
C PRO A 145 -44.83 4.63 -3.82
N LEU A 146 -43.67 4.58 -3.17
CA LEU A 146 -43.16 5.70 -2.38
C LEU A 146 -42.96 6.95 -3.26
N PHE A 147 -43.30 8.12 -2.72
CA PHE A 147 -43.07 9.41 -3.37
C PHE A 147 -41.59 9.57 -3.73
N PRO A 148 -41.24 9.92 -4.99
CA PRO A 148 -39.87 9.87 -5.50
C PRO A 148 -38.91 10.93 -4.91
N GLY A 149 -39.30 11.64 -3.84
CA GLY A 149 -38.57 12.79 -3.28
C GLY A 149 -37.78 12.57 -1.99
N HIS A 150 -37.65 11.35 -1.43
CA HIS A 150 -36.94 11.13 -0.17
C HIS A 150 -35.95 9.97 -0.28
N GLY A 151 -34.67 10.29 -0.04
CA GLY A 151 -33.60 9.31 0.10
C GLY A 151 -33.79 8.47 1.38
N THR A 152 -33.69 7.18 1.25
CA THR A 152 -33.82 6.21 2.36
C THR A 152 -32.53 6.10 3.15
N PRO A 153 -32.53 6.19 4.50
CA PRO A 153 -31.39 5.85 5.32
C PRO A 153 -31.36 4.35 5.60
N GLY A 154 -30.20 3.75 5.48
CA GLY A 154 -29.81 2.58 6.23
C GLY A 154 -30.32 1.23 5.73
N GLY A 155 -29.68 0.69 4.71
CA GLY A 155 -29.71 -0.73 4.38
C GLY A 155 -28.47 -1.43 4.92
N MET A 156 -28.64 -2.51 5.67
CA MET A 156 -27.56 -3.37 6.17
C MET A 156 -26.60 -3.80 5.06
N SER A 157 -25.32 -3.73 5.37
CA SER A 157 -24.20 -4.07 4.49
C SER A 157 -24.33 -5.49 3.93
N ARG A 158 -24.35 -5.61 2.59
CA ARG A 158 -24.37 -6.87 1.84
C ARG A 158 -22.96 -7.47 1.66
N LEU A 159 -22.07 -7.27 2.59
CA LEU A 159 -20.67 -7.73 2.48
C LEU A 159 -20.47 -9.25 2.61
N ASP A 160 -21.53 -9.99 2.94
CA ASP A 160 -21.43 -11.42 3.30
C ASP A 160 -22.08 -12.38 2.27
N ARG A 161 -22.38 -11.95 1.06
CA ARG A 161 -22.92 -12.88 0.04
C ARG A 161 -21.85 -13.37 -0.91
N PRO A 162 -21.61 -14.70 -0.95
CA PRO A 162 -20.74 -15.30 -1.97
C PRO A 162 -21.41 -15.20 -3.33
N GLY A 163 -20.85 -14.43 -4.26
CA GLY A 163 -21.35 -14.31 -5.63
C GLY A 163 -20.66 -13.20 -6.43
N PRO A 164 -20.70 -13.25 -7.76
CA PRO A 164 -20.12 -12.20 -8.59
C PRO A 164 -20.84 -10.87 -8.36
N ARG A 165 -20.09 -9.79 -8.37
CA ARG A 165 -20.60 -8.43 -8.30
C ARG A 165 -21.07 -7.97 -9.68
N LEU A 166 -21.85 -6.88 -9.70
CA LEU A 166 -22.24 -6.20 -10.93
C LEU A 166 -20.98 -5.86 -11.75
N PRO A 167 -20.87 -6.26 -13.01
CA PRO A 167 -19.73 -5.94 -13.86
C PRO A 167 -19.46 -4.44 -13.91
N GLY A 168 -18.16 -4.07 -13.81
CA GLY A 168 -17.74 -2.68 -13.71
C GLY A 168 -17.78 -2.10 -12.29
N SER A 169 -18.31 -2.83 -11.28
CA SER A 169 -18.23 -2.41 -9.89
C SER A 169 -16.81 -2.61 -9.36
N MET A 170 -16.29 -1.57 -8.68
CA MET A 170 -14.98 -1.63 -8.05
C MET A 170 -15.09 -2.25 -6.65
N PRO A 171 -14.08 -3.02 -6.20
CA PRO A 171 -13.96 -3.46 -4.81
C PRO A 171 -13.98 -2.27 -3.84
N ARG A 172 -14.55 -2.47 -2.66
CA ARG A 172 -14.58 -1.43 -1.63
C ARG A 172 -13.17 -1.09 -1.11
N VAL A 173 -12.31 -2.09 -1.02
CA VAL A 173 -10.90 -1.93 -0.63
C VAL A 173 -10.05 -2.08 -1.87
N TRP A 174 -9.49 -0.96 -2.33
CA TRP A 174 -8.81 -0.87 -3.61
C TRP A 174 -7.72 0.21 -3.58
N ASN A 175 -6.48 -0.17 -3.93
CA ASN A 175 -5.38 0.76 -4.11
C ASN A 175 -4.58 0.50 -5.39
N ILE A 176 -5.11 -0.31 -6.31
CA ILE A 176 -4.43 -0.61 -7.58
C ILE A 176 -4.19 0.69 -8.34
N PRO A 177 -3.00 0.90 -8.91
CA PRO A 177 -2.70 2.06 -9.75
C PRO A 177 -3.72 2.25 -10.88
N ALA A 178 -3.82 3.47 -11.39
CA ALA A 178 -4.74 3.81 -12.48
C ALA A 178 -4.52 2.91 -13.70
N ARG A 179 -5.62 2.46 -14.30
CA ARG A 179 -5.59 1.67 -15.53
C ARG A 179 -4.92 2.45 -16.66
N ASN A 180 -4.08 1.80 -17.42
CA ASN A 180 -3.52 2.37 -18.64
C ASN A 180 -4.58 2.31 -19.76
N PRO A 181 -5.14 3.44 -20.20
CA PRO A 181 -6.17 3.43 -21.26
C PRO A 181 -5.65 2.96 -22.62
N ALA A 182 -4.32 3.03 -22.82
CA ALA A 182 -3.66 2.57 -24.04
C ALA A 182 -3.09 1.15 -23.93
N PHE A 183 -3.52 0.36 -22.92
CA PHE A 183 -3.11 -1.03 -22.82
C PHE A 183 -3.67 -1.85 -23.98
N THR A 184 -2.80 -2.51 -24.73
CA THR A 184 -3.16 -3.24 -25.96
C THR A 184 -2.52 -4.64 -25.92
N GLY A 185 -3.26 -5.64 -26.37
CA GLY A 185 -2.78 -7.01 -26.52
C GLY A 185 -2.75 -7.81 -25.23
N ARG A 186 -2.12 -8.98 -25.30
CA ARG A 186 -1.94 -9.93 -24.18
C ARG A 186 -3.23 -10.52 -23.61
N ASP A 187 -4.35 -10.47 -24.33
CA ASP A 187 -5.63 -11.00 -23.86
C ASP A 187 -5.54 -12.50 -23.54
N GLY A 188 -4.84 -13.29 -24.38
CA GLY A 188 -4.62 -14.69 -24.15
C GLY A 188 -3.84 -14.97 -22.85
N MET A 189 -2.84 -14.14 -22.53
CA MET A 189 -2.05 -14.28 -21.30
C MET A 189 -2.91 -13.92 -20.06
N LEU A 190 -3.71 -12.86 -20.13
CA LEU A 190 -4.63 -12.47 -19.06
C LEU A 190 -5.69 -13.55 -18.80
N ALA A 191 -6.24 -14.15 -19.86
CA ALA A 191 -7.16 -15.26 -19.76
C ALA A 191 -6.51 -16.52 -19.13
N GLN A 192 -5.29 -16.87 -19.54
CA GLN A 192 -4.53 -17.98 -18.98
C GLN A 192 -4.22 -17.79 -17.48
N VAL A 193 -3.81 -16.57 -17.09
CA VAL A 193 -3.58 -16.24 -15.66
C VAL A 193 -4.86 -16.40 -14.88
N ARG A 194 -5.98 -15.89 -15.41
CA ARG A 194 -7.30 -16.04 -14.78
C ARG A 194 -7.69 -17.51 -14.61
N GLU A 195 -7.59 -18.29 -15.65
CA GLU A 195 -7.93 -19.73 -15.62
C GLU A 195 -7.12 -20.46 -14.54
N ARG A 196 -5.82 -20.20 -14.46
CA ARG A 196 -4.94 -20.81 -13.45
C ARG A 196 -5.29 -20.36 -12.02
N LEU A 197 -5.62 -19.09 -11.82
CA LEU A 197 -6.03 -18.57 -10.50
C LEU A 197 -7.36 -19.18 -10.05
N LEU A 198 -8.28 -19.46 -10.97
CA LEU A 198 -9.58 -20.07 -10.68
C LEU A 198 -9.51 -21.60 -10.50
N ALA A 199 -8.51 -22.28 -11.07
CA ALA A 199 -8.37 -23.73 -11.00
C ALA A 199 -7.84 -24.27 -9.65
N GLY A 200 -7.44 -23.39 -8.71
CA GLY A 200 -6.85 -23.76 -7.43
C GLY A 200 -7.83 -23.67 -6.26
N ASP A 201 -7.93 -24.74 -5.46
CA ASP A 201 -8.71 -24.77 -4.19
C ASP A 201 -8.00 -24.07 -3.01
N THR A 202 -6.76 -23.63 -3.22
CA THR A 202 -5.92 -22.95 -2.19
C THR A 202 -5.30 -21.71 -2.79
N ALA A 203 -4.64 -20.88 -1.98
CA ALA A 203 -3.96 -19.66 -2.45
C ALA A 203 -3.11 -19.95 -3.69
N VAL A 204 -3.51 -19.38 -4.83
CA VAL A 204 -2.76 -19.54 -6.09
C VAL A 204 -1.88 -18.32 -6.26
N VAL A 205 -0.57 -18.55 -6.24
CA VAL A 205 0.43 -17.50 -6.46
C VAL A 205 0.96 -17.64 -7.89
N GLN A 206 0.86 -16.56 -8.67
CA GLN A 206 1.41 -16.48 -10.02
C GLN A 206 2.55 -15.45 -10.04
N ALA A 207 3.70 -15.82 -10.60
CA ALA A 207 4.83 -14.89 -10.71
C ALA A 207 5.08 -14.51 -12.18
N PHE A 208 4.85 -13.23 -12.51
CA PHE A 208 5.22 -12.67 -13.81
C PHE A 208 6.73 -12.44 -13.86
N GLN A 209 7.42 -13.23 -14.68
CA GLN A 209 8.87 -13.16 -14.86
C GLN A 209 9.23 -12.58 -16.23
N GLY A 210 10.35 -11.86 -16.33
CA GLY A 210 10.81 -11.32 -17.59
C GLY A 210 11.70 -10.09 -17.41
N MET A 211 12.28 -9.63 -18.51
CA MET A 211 13.16 -8.44 -18.53
C MET A 211 12.45 -7.19 -17.99
N GLY A 212 13.25 -6.20 -17.57
CA GLY A 212 12.74 -4.87 -17.25
C GLY A 212 12.10 -4.20 -18.48
N GLY A 213 10.98 -3.48 -18.27
CA GLY A 213 10.32 -2.74 -19.36
C GLY A 213 9.37 -3.55 -20.24
N VAL A 214 9.27 -4.88 -20.04
CA VAL A 214 8.32 -5.73 -20.82
C VAL A 214 6.86 -5.57 -20.39
N GLY A 215 6.58 -4.80 -19.34
CA GLY A 215 5.22 -4.47 -18.91
C GLY A 215 4.58 -5.46 -17.93
N LYS A 216 5.35 -6.13 -17.07
CA LYS A 216 4.82 -7.04 -16.01
C LYS A 216 3.85 -6.33 -15.07
N SER A 217 4.26 -5.18 -14.52
CA SER A 217 3.41 -4.37 -13.63
C SER A 217 2.15 -3.88 -14.35
N GLN A 218 2.26 -3.48 -15.64
CA GLN A 218 1.11 -3.07 -16.45
C GLN A 218 0.14 -4.24 -16.69
N LEU A 219 0.66 -5.46 -16.86
CA LEU A 219 -0.15 -6.66 -17.00
C LEU A 219 -0.91 -6.99 -15.71
N ALA A 220 -0.26 -6.83 -14.54
CA ALA A 220 -0.89 -7.04 -13.24
C ALA A 220 -1.97 -5.97 -12.95
N ILE A 221 -1.72 -4.71 -13.29
CA ILE A 221 -2.69 -3.61 -13.21
C ILE A 221 -3.90 -3.90 -14.11
N GLU A 222 -3.65 -4.23 -15.37
CA GLU A 222 -4.72 -4.56 -16.31
C GLU A 222 -5.56 -5.76 -15.85
N TYR A 223 -4.91 -6.81 -15.33
CA TYR A 223 -5.58 -7.96 -14.74
C TYR A 223 -6.53 -7.53 -13.62
N ALA A 224 -6.05 -6.74 -12.67
CA ALA A 224 -6.85 -6.28 -11.54
C ALA A 224 -8.06 -5.46 -11.99
N HIS A 225 -7.87 -4.52 -12.92
CA HIS A 225 -8.97 -3.70 -13.45
C HIS A 225 -9.97 -4.51 -14.27
N ARG A 226 -9.50 -5.42 -15.12
CA ARG A 226 -10.36 -6.22 -16.00
C ARG A 226 -11.22 -7.20 -15.22
N PHE A 227 -10.70 -7.74 -14.12
CA PHE A 227 -11.37 -8.74 -13.30
C PHE A 227 -11.78 -8.21 -11.92
N ALA A 228 -11.89 -6.88 -11.76
CA ALA A 228 -12.23 -6.22 -10.49
C ALA A 228 -13.52 -6.77 -9.84
N ALA A 229 -14.54 -7.06 -10.63
CA ALA A 229 -15.82 -7.59 -10.15
C ALA A 229 -15.74 -8.98 -9.49
N MET A 230 -14.63 -9.72 -9.69
CA MET A 230 -14.39 -11.03 -9.07
C MET A 230 -13.89 -10.92 -7.63
N TYR A 231 -13.45 -9.75 -7.21
CA TYR A 231 -12.79 -9.54 -5.94
C TYR A 231 -13.58 -8.57 -5.05
N ASP A 232 -13.56 -8.81 -3.74
CA ASP A 232 -14.09 -7.90 -2.73
C ASP A 232 -13.03 -6.93 -2.25
N LEU A 233 -11.76 -7.31 -2.47
CA LEU A 233 -10.57 -6.57 -2.15
C LEU A 233 -9.52 -6.80 -3.25
N ALA A 234 -8.87 -5.73 -3.72
CA ALA A 234 -7.65 -5.83 -4.49
C ALA A 234 -6.63 -4.82 -3.98
N TRP A 235 -5.42 -5.31 -3.67
CA TRP A 235 -4.40 -4.49 -3.02
C TRP A 235 -3.04 -4.64 -3.69
N TRP A 236 -2.44 -3.51 -3.99
CA TRP A 236 -1.10 -3.38 -4.56
C TRP A 236 -0.08 -3.15 -3.47
N VAL A 237 0.96 -3.97 -3.46
CA VAL A 237 2.09 -3.90 -2.54
C VAL A 237 3.35 -3.68 -3.37
N ASN A 238 3.93 -2.48 -3.28
CA ASN A 238 5.25 -2.27 -3.86
C ASN A 238 6.29 -2.99 -3.01
N SER A 239 7.03 -3.90 -3.61
CA SER A 239 7.90 -4.84 -2.90
C SER A 239 9.37 -4.69 -3.30
N GLU A 240 9.74 -3.63 -4.01
CA GLU A 240 11.13 -3.36 -4.39
C GLU A 240 12.04 -3.20 -3.16
N GLN A 241 11.50 -2.59 -2.10
CA GLN A 241 12.17 -2.50 -0.82
C GLN A 241 11.42 -3.38 0.19
N ALA A 242 11.99 -4.53 0.53
CA ALA A 242 11.37 -5.52 1.42
C ALA A 242 10.97 -4.92 2.79
N GLY A 243 11.76 -3.97 3.32
CA GLY A 243 11.48 -3.27 4.57
C GLY A 243 10.22 -2.42 4.57
N LEU A 244 9.65 -2.09 3.40
CA LEU A 244 8.45 -1.27 3.28
C LEU A 244 7.17 -2.09 3.02
N ILE A 245 7.25 -3.40 2.86
CA ILE A 245 6.08 -4.27 2.67
C ILE A 245 5.14 -4.15 3.87
N GLY A 246 5.69 -4.07 5.08
CA GLY A 246 4.94 -3.96 6.31
C GLY A 246 4.07 -2.70 6.39
N ASP A 247 4.58 -1.57 5.93
CA ASP A 247 3.84 -0.31 5.88
C ASP A 247 2.59 -0.40 5.02
N GLN A 248 2.72 -1.09 3.89
CA GLN A 248 1.62 -1.28 2.96
C GLN A 248 0.60 -2.31 3.47
N PHE A 249 1.04 -3.29 4.26
CA PHE A 249 0.15 -4.18 5.01
C PHE A 249 -0.57 -3.44 6.14
N ALA A 250 0.07 -2.49 6.82
CA ALA A 250 -0.59 -1.64 7.81
C ALA A 250 -1.67 -0.76 7.17
N ALA A 251 -1.38 -0.20 5.99
CA ALA A 251 -2.37 0.54 5.20
C ALA A 251 -3.55 -0.35 4.75
N LEU A 252 -3.28 -1.59 4.31
CA LEU A 252 -4.31 -2.57 3.99
C LEU A 252 -5.17 -2.89 5.22
N GLY A 253 -4.54 -3.17 6.36
CA GLY A 253 -5.25 -3.48 7.61
C GLY A 253 -6.16 -2.34 8.08
N THR A 254 -5.71 -1.09 7.92
CA THR A 254 -6.52 0.10 8.17
C THR A 254 -7.71 0.19 7.21
N ALA A 255 -7.49 -0.08 5.93
CA ALA A 255 -8.55 -0.08 4.92
C ALA A 255 -9.58 -1.20 5.14
N LEU A 256 -9.16 -2.34 5.71
CA LEU A 256 -10.02 -3.45 6.12
C LEU A 256 -10.75 -3.20 7.45
N GLY A 257 -10.28 -2.23 8.25
CA GLY A 257 -10.78 -1.96 9.59
C GLY A 257 -10.33 -2.97 10.65
N CYS A 258 -9.38 -3.87 10.31
CA CYS A 258 -8.82 -4.86 11.25
C CYS A 258 -7.54 -4.36 11.95
N VAL A 259 -7.00 -3.22 11.52
CA VAL A 259 -5.82 -2.57 12.10
C VAL A 259 -6.12 -1.09 12.29
N GLN A 260 -5.71 -0.53 13.42
CA GLN A 260 -5.82 0.91 13.66
C GLN A 260 -4.72 1.67 12.88
N PRO A 261 -4.99 2.91 12.43
CA PRO A 261 -3.95 3.75 11.84
C PRO A 261 -2.73 3.86 12.78
N GLY A 262 -1.54 3.64 12.24
CA GLY A 262 -0.31 3.71 13.02
C GLY A 262 0.10 2.44 13.76
N ALA A 263 -0.58 1.32 13.58
CA ALA A 263 -0.14 0.04 14.12
C ALA A 263 1.20 -0.39 13.49
N GLY A 264 2.07 -1.00 14.30
CA GLY A 264 3.36 -1.52 13.84
C GLY A 264 3.22 -2.64 12.81
N MET A 265 4.27 -2.86 12.02
CA MET A 265 4.28 -3.76 10.87
C MET A 265 3.90 -5.20 11.23
N GLU A 266 4.41 -5.73 12.33
CA GLU A 266 4.14 -7.12 12.73
C GLU A 266 2.68 -7.33 13.16
N VAL A 267 2.13 -6.35 13.86
CA VAL A 267 0.70 -6.32 14.23
C VAL A 267 -0.17 -6.33 12.97
N ALA A 268 0.15 -5.43 12.04
CA ALA A 268 -0.57 -5.32 10.77
C ALA A 268 -0.47 -6.62 9.97
N ARG A 269 0.73 -7.22 9.90
CA ARG A 269 0.94 -8.50 9.20
C ARG A 269 0.03 -9.59 9.73
N VAL A 270 0.04 -9.81 11.04
CA VAL A 270 -0.73 -10.88 11.67
C VAL A 270 -2.25 -10.64 11.52
N ALA A 271 -2.72 -9.42 11.77
CA ALA A 271 -4.12 -9.07 11.67
C ALA A 271 -4.64 -9.18 10.22
N VAL A 272 -3.90 -8.67 9.26
CA VAL A 272 -4.27 -8.74 7.83
C VAL A 272 -4.28 -10.18 7.32
N LEU A 273 -3.25 -10.98 7.66
CA LEU A 273 -3.21 -12.39 7.25
C LEU A 273 -4.35 -13.21 7.86
N ALA A 274 -4.76 -12.91 9.10
CA ALA A 274 -5.91 -13.54 9.74
C ALA A 274 -7.22 -13.14 9.03
N GLU A 275 -7.42 -11.85 8.77
CA GLU A 275 -8.59 -11.32 8.08
C GLU A 275 -8.72 -11.87 6.64
N LEU A 276 -7.61 -11.95 5.91
CA LEU A 276 -7.60 -12.51 4.55
C LEU A 276 -7.90 -14.01 4.52
N ARG A 277 -7.57 -14.75 5.59
CA ARG A 277 -7.88 -16.19 5.70
C ARG A 277 -9.38 -16.45 5.77
N GLU A 278 -10.13 -15.54 6.39
CA GLU A 278 -11.59 -15.63 6.52
C GLU A 278 -12.32 -15.12 5.27
N ARG A 279 -11.63 -14.36 4.41
CA ARG A 279 -12.20 -13.79 3.18
C ARG A 279 -11.76 -14.62 1.97
N GLY A 280 -12.72 -15.10 1.17
CA GLY A 280 -12.40 -15.94 -0.01
C GLY A 280 -12.05 -15.18 -1.29
N ARG A 281 -12.41 -13.89 -1.41
CA ARG A 281 -12.40 -13.16 -2.70
C ARG A 281 -11.52 -11.91 -2.64
N TRP A 282 -10.22 -12.13 -2.58
CA TRP A 282 -9.25 -11.04 -2.58
C TRP A 282 -8.11 -11.30 -3.57
N LEU A 283 -7.49 -10.21 -4.02
CA LEU A 283 -6.31 -10.19 -4.86
C LEU A 283 -5.22 -9.35 -4.20
N LEU A 284 -4.06 -9.93 -3.95
CA LEU A 284 -2.84 -9.22 -3.59
C LEU A 284 -1.86 -9.20 -4.77
N ILE A 285 -1.26 -8.06 -5.02
CA ILE A 285 -0.23 -7.90 -6.05
C ILE A 285 1.04 -7.40 -5.39
N PHE A 286 2.09 -8.23 -5.39
CA PHE A 286 3.42 -7.84 -4.96
C PHE A 286 4.24 -7.44 -6.19
N ASP A 287 4.45 -6.15 -6.34
CA ASP A 287 5.15 -5.63 -7.51
C ASP A 287 6.64 -5.46 -7.25
N ASN A 288 7.43 -5.90 -8.23
CA ASN A 288 8.86 -5.68 -8.33
C ASN A 288 9.71 -6.29 -7.20
N ILE A 289 9.33 -7.49 -6.73
CA ILE A 289 10.11 -8.20 -5.73
C ILE A 289 11.26 -8.98 -6.37
N GLU A 290 12.45 -8.91 -5.77
CA GLU A 290 13.65 -9.56 -6.30
C GLU A 290 13.93 -10.89 -5.61
N ASN A 291 13.72 -11.00 -4.29
CA ASN A 291 14.03 -12.19 -3.53
C ASN A 291 12.77 -12.88 -3.02
N PRO A 292 12.52 -14.14 -3.37
CA PRO A 292 11.38 -14.92 -2.88
C PRO A 292 11.28 -15.02 -1.35
N ALA A 293 12.41 -14.95 -0.63
CA ALA A 293 12.42 -15.01 0.83
C ALA A 293 11.73 -13.80 1.47
N ASP A 294 11.78 -12.64 0.81
CA ASP A 294 11.24 -11.39 1.35
C ASP A 294 9.71 -11.34 1.33
N VAL A 295 9.08 -12.05 0.38
CA VAL A 295 7.61 -12.10 0.30
C VAL A 295 7.01 -13.22 1.12
N ARG A 296 7.75 -14.29 1.38
CA ARG A 296 7.26 -15.50 2.06
C ARG A 296 6.52 -15.22 3.38
N PRO A 297 6.99 -14.31 4.26
CA PRO A 297 6.28 -13.97 5.51
C PRO A 297 4.93 -13.26 5.31
N TRP A 298 4.69 -12.72 4.10
CA TRP A 298 3.53 -11.88 3.77
C TRP A 298 2.48 -12.62 2.93
N LEU A 299 2.75 -13.89 2.56
CA LEU A 299 1.83 -14.67 1.73
C LEU A 299 0.67 -15.20 2.59
N PRO A 300 -0.58 -14.81 2.28
CA PRO A 300 -1.75 -15.34 2.98
C PRO A 300 -2.12 -16.74 2.46
N VAL A 301 -3.01 -17.39 3.20
CA VAL A 301 -3.65 -18.64 2.78
C VAL A 301 -5.01 -18.32 2.18
N GLY A 302 -5.32 -18.89 1.04
CA GLY A 302 -6.56 -18.63 0.26
C GLY A 302 -6.42 -17.44 -0.68
N GLY A 303 -7.45 -17.15 -1.47
CA GLY A 303 -7.50 -16.06 -2.44
C GLY A 303 -6.42 -16.11 -3.53
N HIS A 304 -6.15 -14.96 -4.15
CA HIS A 304 -5.26 -14.87 -5.30
C HIS A 304 -4.08 -13.93 -5.05
N VAL A 305 -2.89 -14.34 -5.47
CA VAL A 305 -1.68 -13.52 -5.40
C VAL A 305 -1.03 -13.43 -6.77
N LEU A 306 -0.69 -12.23 -7.19
CA LEU A 306 0.17 -11.95 -8.33
C LEU A 306 1.48 -11.38 -7.85
N ILE A 307 2.58 -11.84 -8.41
CA ILE A 307 3.93 -11.33 -8.14
C ILE A 307 4.53 -10.85 -9.44
N THR A 308 5.19 -9.70 -9.45
CA THR A 308 6.04 -9.30 -10.56
C THR A 308 7.50 -9.31 -10.14
N SER A 309 8.35 -9.95 -10.93
CA SER A 309 9.78 -10.10 -10.63
C SER A 309 10.63 -10.11 -11.90
N ARG A 310 11.91 -9.77 -11.76
CA ARG A 310 12.94 -10.02 -12.76
C ARG A 310 13.63 -11.37 -12.55
N GLU A 311 13.60 -11.87 -11.34
CA GLU A 311 14.26 -13.10 -10.93
C GLU A 311 13.46 -14.34 -11.32
N ARG A 312 14.15 -15.47 -11.56
CA ARG A 312 13.55 -16.72 -12.03
C ARG A 312 13.34 -17.76 -10.93
N GLY A 313 13.71 -17.49 -9.69
CA GLY A 313 13.69 -18.44 -8.57
C GLY A 313 12.32 -18.67 -7.89
N TRP A 314 11.20 -18.51 -8.60
CA TRP A 314 9.86 -18.50 -8.00
C TRP A 314 9.16 -19.87 -7.92
N ALA A 315 9.71 -20.92 -8.53
CA ALA A 315 9.04 -22.22 -8.69
C ALA A 315 8.63 -22.90 -7.35
N GLU A 316 9.28 -22.56 -6.23
CA GLU A 316 8.93 -23.09 -4.90
C GLU A 316 7.72 -22.42 -4.25
N ILE A 317 7.35 -21.19 -4.68
CA ILE A 317 6.35 -20.36 -4.02
C ILE A 317 5.20 -20.01 -4.96
N ALA A 318 5.47 -19.92 -6.26
CA ALA A 318 4.56 -19.43 -7.27
C ALA A 318 4.64 -20.22 -8.56
N VAL A 319 3.56 -20.24 -9.32
CA VAL A 319 3.58 -20.76 -10.70
C VAL A 319 4.14 -19.67 -11.62
N PRO A 320 5.29 -19.87 -12.27
CA PRO A 320 5.90 -18.86 -13.12
C PRO A 320 5.08 -18.63 -14.41
N VAL A 321 4.95 -17.35 -14.78
CA VAL A 321 4.37 -16.91 -16.05
C VAL A 321 5.41 -16.04 -16.73
N GLU A 322 6.00 -16.53 -17.80
CA GLU A 322 6.97 -15.75 -18.57
C GLU A 322 6.27 -14.65 -19.35
N VAL A 323 6.74 -13.40 -19.13
CA VAL A 323 6.25 -12.22 -19.84
C VAL A 323 7.34 -11.76 -20.79
N ASP A 324 7.12 -11.96 -22.06
CA ASP A 324 8.02 -11.55 -23.13
C ASP A 324 7.66 -10.15 -23.69
N VAL A 325 8.43 -9.67 -24.66
CA VAL A 325 8.10 -8.46 -25.41
C VAL A 325 6.73 -8.58 -26.09
N LEU A 326 6.19 -7.50 -26.62
CA LEU A 326 4.92 -7.53 -27.36
C LEU A 326 5.04 -8.39 -28.63
N ALA A 327 3.94 -8.98 -29.04
CA ALA A 327 3.84 -9.52 -30.39
C ALA A 327 3.92 -8.35 -31.41
N ARG A 328 4.58 -8.55 -32.54
CA ARG A 328 4.77 -7.52 -33.55
C ARG A 328 3.46 -6.79 -33.95
N PRO A 329 2.33 -7.48 -34.20
CA PRO A 329 1.08 -6.81 -34.50
C PRO A 329 0.59 -5.87 -33.39
N GLU A 330 0.82 -6.24 -32.11
CA GLU A 330 0.46 -5.40 -30.95
C GLU A 330 1.31 -4.13 -30.89
N SER A 331 2.61 -4.26 -31.15
CA SER A 331 3.54 -3.11 -31.25
C SER A 331 3.13 -2.13 -32.33
N VAL A 332 2.75 -2.65 -33.50
CA VAL A 332 2.28 -1.85 -34.65
C VAL A 332 0.98 -1.11 -34.30
N VAL A 333 0.05 -1.75 -33.61
CA VAL A 333 -1.21 -1.12 -33.16
C VAL A 333 -0.91 0.05 -32.21
N ILE A 334 -0.08 -0.14 -31.20
CA ILE A 334 0.27 0.91 -30.21
C ILE A 334 0.90 2.13 -30.91
N LEU A 335 1.81 1.90 -31.85
CA LEU A 335 2.47 2.98 -32.60
C LEU A 335 1.45 3.76 -33.43
N ARG A 336 0.57 3.08 -34.15
CA ARG A 336 -0.41 3.71 -35.03
C ARG A 336 -1.55 4.41 -34.30
N ASP A 337 -1.95 3.90 -33.14
CA ASP A 337 -2.98 4.55 -32.32
C ASP A 337 -2.51 5.91 -31.78
N ARG A 338 -1.22 6.05 -31.51
CA ARG A 338 -0.64 7.32 -31.02
C ARG A 338 -0.16 8.26 -32.14
N VAL A 339 0.29 7.71 -33.27
CA VAL A 339 0.84 8.47 -34.41
C VAL A 339 -0.04 8.21 -35.63
N ALA A 340 -1.11 8.98 -35.78
CA ALA A 340 -2.16 8.74 -36.76
C ALA A 340 -1.70 8.72 -38.24
N ALA A 341 -0.62 9.40 -38.56
CA ALA A 341 -0.04 9.46 -39.93
C ALA A 341 0.93 8.29 -40.24
N LEU A 342 1.14 7.36 -39.30
CA LEU A 342 2.13 6.30 -39.41
C LEU A 342 1.64 5.18 -40.33
N SER A 343 2.38 4.84 -41.38
CA SER A 343 2.08 3.70 -42.26
C SER A 343 2.32 2.37 -41.50
N GLY A 344 1.63 1.30 -41.92
CA GLY A 344 1.84 -0.03 -41.32
C GLY A 344 3.28 -0.53 -41.51
N ALA A 345 3.93 -0.22 -42.64
CA ALA A 345 5.32 -0.60 -42.94
C ALA A 345 6.31 0.15 -42.02
N ASP A 346 6.12 1.46 -41.85
CA ASP A 346 6.96 2.26 -40.95
C ASP A 346 6.81 1.86 -39.51
N ALA A 347 5.56 1.55 -39.06
CA ALA A 347 5.29 1.05 -37.73
C ALA A 347 5.95 -0.31 -37.47
N ASP A 348 5.95 -1.22 -38.46
CA ASP A 348 6.61 -2.52 -38.36
C ASP A 348 8.15 -2.35 -38.26
N GLN A 349 8.72 -1.47 -39.07
CA GLN A 349 10.16 -1.17 -39.02
C GLN A 349 10.55 -0.56 -37.66
N LEU A 350 9.80 0.42 -37.16
CA LEU A 350 10.01 1.00 -35.83
C LEU A 350 9.93 -0.04 -34.71
N ALA A 351 8.89 -0.87 -34.71
CA ALA A 351 8.70 -1.92 -33.73
C ALA A 351 9.89 -2.89 -33.72
N SER A 352 10.38 -3.26 -34.91
CA SER A 352 11.58 -4.10 -35.07
C SER A 352 12.83 -3.48 -34.45
N GLN A 353 13.08 -2.21 -34.71
CA GLN A 353 14.27 -1.51 -34.18
C GLN A 353 14.18 -1.27 -32.67
N LEU A 354 12.96 -1.07 -32.15
CA LEU A 354 12.70 -0.90 -30.73
C LEU A 354 12.62 -2.26 -29.98
N GLY A 355 12.75 -3.40 -30.71
CA GLY A 355 12.75 -4.76 -30.14
C GLY A 355 11.43 -5.15 -29.52
N ASP A 356 10.31 -4.63 -30.02
CA ASP A 356 8.95 -4.84 -29.52
C ASP A 356 8.78 -4.60 -28.00
N LEU A 357 9.67 -3.77 -27.43
CA LEU A 357 9.66 -3.47 -26.00
C LEU A 357 8.60 -2.41 -25.68
N PRO A 358 7.56 -2.70 -24.86
CA PRO A 358 6.44 -1.79 -24.62
C PRO A 358 6.86 -0.37 -24.20
N LEU A 359 7.85 -0.25 -23.32
CA LEU A 359 8.30 1.03 -22.81
C LEU A 359 8.97 1.85 -23.92
N ALA A 360 9.84 1.22 -24.72
CA ALA A 360 10.51 1.88 -25.85
C ALA A 360 9.51 2.30 -26.94
N ILE A 361 8.55 1.44 -27.25
CA ILE A 361 7.45 1.72 -28.20
C ILE A 361 6.64 2.94 -27.74
N THR A 362 6.29 2.98 -26.47
CA THR A 362 5.48 4.07 -25.90
C THR A 362 6.23 5.39 -25.90
N GLN A 363 7.52 5.39 -25.59
CA GLN A 363 8.38 6.58 -25.64
C GLN A 363 8.57 7.08 -27.07
N ALA A 364 8.86 6.19 -28.02
CA ALA A 364 9.00 6.55 -29.42
C ALA A 364 7.71 7.16 -30.00
N ALA A 365 6.58 6.54 -29.72
CA ALA A 365 5.28 7.05 -30.15
C ALA A 365 4.97 8.43 -29.53
N GLY A 366 5.27 8.62 -28.23
CA GLY A 366 5.13 9.92 -27.55
C GLY A 366 6.00 10.99 -28.17
N PHE A 367 7.28 10.69 -28.44
CA PHE A 367 8.20 11.60 -29.11
C PHE A 367 7.70 12.03 -30.51
N MET A 368 7.36 11.07 -31.36
CA MET A 368 6.87 11.35 -32.71
C MET A 368 5.55 12.12 -32.72
N ALA A 369 4.63 11.78 -31.84
CA ALA A 369 3.35 12.47 -31.72
C ALA A 369 3.50 13.93 -31.28
N GLU A 370 4.43 14.23 -30.39
CA GLU A 370 4.67 15.59 -29.87
C GLU A 370 5.49 16.44 -30.83
N THR A 371 6.44 15.81 -31.58
CA THR A 371 7.36 16.55 -32.48
C THR A 371 6.87 16.64 -33.91
N GLY A 372 5.98 15.79 -34.36
CA GLY A 372 5.64 15.59 -35.76
C GLY A 372 6.77 14.94 -36.58
N THR A 373 7.77 14.33 -35.88
CA THR A 373 8.92 13.67 -36.57
C THR A 373 8.43 12.45 -37.32
N SER A 374 8.90 12.30 -38.57
CA SER A 374 8.61 11.13 -39.40
C SER A 374 9.31 9.87 -38.90
N ALA A 375 8.75 8.69 -39.23
CA ALA A 375 9.37 7.41 -38.87
C ALA A 375 10.82 7.26 -39.35
N SER A 376 11.10 7.66 -40.56
CA SER A 376 12.45 7.61 -41.15
C SER A 376 13.45 8.51 -40.41
N GLU A 377 13.03 9.72 -40.07
CA GLU A 377 13.82 10.67 -39.30
C GLU A 377 14.08 10.19 -37.88
N TYR A 378 13.04 9.66 -37.22
CA TYR A 378 13.20 9.09 -35.89
C TYR A 378 14.13 7.87 -35.86
N LEU A 379 14.05 7.00 -36.85
CA LEU A 379 14.97 5.85 -37.01
C LEU A 379 16.43 6.29 -37.18
N GLU A 380 16.66 7.37 -37.90
CA GLU A 380 18.02 7.93 -38.08
C GLU A 380 18.55 8.52 -36.76
N LEU A 381 17.72 9.28 -36.04
CA LEU A 381 18.05 9.77 -34.70
C LEU A 381 18.35 8.62 -33.73
N LEU A 382 17.53 7.58 -33.75
CA LEU A 382 17.71 6.39 -32.89
C LEU A 382 19.02 5.66 -33.17
N ARG A 383 19.42 5.53 -34.48
CA ARG A 383 20.68 4.92 -34.88
C ARG A 383 21.87 5.75 -34.44
N THR A 384 21.79 7.06 -34.57
CA THR A 384 22.85 8.01 -34.17
C THR A 384 23.09 7.92 -32.66
N GLN A 385 22.03 7.95 -31.86
CA GLN A 385 22.10 7.81 -30.40
C GLN A 385 22.59 6.42 -29.96
N ALA A 386 22.12 5.35 -30.59
CA ALA A 386 22.57 3.99 -30.28
C ALA A 386 24.10 3.84 -30.61
N GLY A 387 24.60 4.51 -31.64
CA GLY A 387 26.04 4.58 -31.97
C GLY A 387 26.85 5.29 -30.88
N GLN A 388 26.40 6.45 -30.41
CA GLN A 388 27.06 7.20 -29.33
C GLN A 388 27.08 6.42 -28.01
N LEU A 389 25.98 5.70 -27.69
CA LEU A 389 25.90 4.85 -26.52
C LEU A 389 26.86 3.64 -26.60
N LEU A 390 27.18 3.15 -27.80
CA LEU A 390 28.17 2.09 -28.00
C LEU A 390 29.59 2.56 -27.67
N ASP A 391 29.91 3.79 -27.98
CA ASP A 391 31.22 4.39 -27.71
C ASP A 391 31.40 4.75 -26.22
N GLN A 392 30.30 4.94 -25.50
CA GLN A 392 30.27 5.31 -24.08
C GLN A 392 29.91 4.15 -23.16
N ALA A 393 29.73 2.91 -23.68
CA ALA A 393 29.16 1.78 -22.95
C ALA A 393 29.91 1.46 -21.66
N THR A 394 29.22 1.65 -20.52
CA THR A 394 29.63 1.11 -19.23
C THR A 394 29.40 -0.40 -19.24
N PRO A 395 30.43 -1.23 -18.99
CA PRO A 395 30.23 -2.68 -18.88
C PRO A 395 29.23 -2.99 -17.75
N GLY A 396 28.10 -3.62 -18.09
CA GLY A 396 27.11 -4.06 -17.09
C GLY A 396 25.75 -3.34 -17.14
N SER A 397 25.46 -2.50 -18.13
CA SER A 397 24.12 -1.90 -18.26
C SER A 397 23.02 -2.96 -18.38
N SER A 398 22.04 -2.91 -17.48
CA SER A 398 20.96 -3.91 -17.33
C SER A 398 19.71 -3.62 -18.17
N TYR A 399 19.76 -2.69 -19.13
CA TYR A 399 18.61 -2.26 -19.93
C TYR A 399 18.84 -2.40 -21.44
N PRO A 400 17.78 -2.60 -22.26
CA PRO A 400 17.88 -2.70 -23.72
C PRO A 400 18.37 -1.41 -24.36
N ARG A 401 19.26 -1.53 -25.35
CA ARG A 401 19.88 -0.39 -26.06
C ARG A 401 18.84 0.48 -26.75
N SER A 402 17.80 -0.11 -27.33
CA SER A 402 16.74 0.65 -28.01
C SER A 402 15.96 1.54 -27.04
N LEU A 403 15.75 1.08 -25.79
CA LEU A 403 15.14 1.89 -24.74
C LEU A 403 16.07 3.03 -24.31
N ALA A 404 17.37 2.74 -24.15
CA ALA A 404 18.35 3.76 -23.81
C ALA A 404 18.41 4.87 -24.87
N ALA A 405 18.49 4.52 -26.16
CA ALA A 405 18.50 5.48 -27.23
C ALA A 405 17.20 6.31 -27.28
N ALA A 406 16.04 5.70 -27.14
CA ALA A 406 14.75 6.40 -27.11
C ALA A 406 14.65 7.38 -25.93
N THR A 407 15.06 6.94 -24.73
CA THR A 407 15.07 7.81 -23.54
C THR A 407 16.04 8.97 -23.66
N CYS A 408 17.26 8.72 -24.18
CA CYS A 408 18.27 9.79 -24.42
C CYS A 408 17.79 10.83 -25.42
N LEU A 409 17.14 10.44 -26.52
CA LEU A 409 16.56 11.38 -27.48
C LEU A 409 15.58 12.35 -26.82
N ILE A 410 14.70 11.82 -25.94
CA ILE A 410 13.76 12.65 -25.22
C ILE A 410 14.49 13.56 -24.22
N ALA A 411 15.48 13.04 -23.49
CA ALA A 411 16.25 13.82 -22.53
C ALA A 411 17.07 14.95 -23.18
N ASP A 412 17.72 14.70 -24.35
CA ASP A 412 18.45 15.71 -25.09
C ASP A 412 17.54 16.84 -25.57
N ARG A 413 16.33 16.49 -25.98
CA ARG A 413 15.31 17.46 -26.33
C ARG A 413 14.85 18.30 -25.14
N LEU A 414 14.64 17.68 -24.00
CA LEU A 414 14.28 18.39 -22.76
C LEU A 414 15.34 19.41 -22.38
N ASP A 415 16.61 19.05 -22.46
CA ASP A 415 17.73 19.98 -22.18
C ASP A 415 17.67 21.23 -23.04
N GLY A 416 17.24 21.12 -24.30
CA GLY A 416 17.14 22.25 -25.24
C GLY A 416 15.84 23.05 -25.13
N GLU A 417 14.69 22.41 -24.87
CA GLU A 417 13.37 23.02 -24.96
C GLU A 417 12.79 23.44 -23.62
N ASP A 418 13.00 22.63 -22.57
CA ASP A 418 12.51 22.92 -21.22
C ASP A 418 13.52 22.48 -20.14
N PRO A 419 14.53 23.30 -19.85
CA PRO A 419 15.56 22.97 -18.86
C PRO A 419 15.00 22.66 -17.47
N ALA A 420 13.87 23.24 -17.07
CA ALA A 420 13.23 22.93 -15.79
C ALA A 420 12.69 21.50 -15.77
N ALA A 421 12.08 21.02 -16.87
CA ALA A 421 11.65 19.63 -16.99
C ALA A 421 12.84 18.66 -17.03
N ALA A 422 13.95 19.03 -17.69
CA ALA A 422 15.17 18.24 -17.68
C ALA A 422 15.79 18.12 -16.29
N GLN A 423 15.84 19.24 -15.54
CA GLN A 423 16.30 19.27 -14.15
C GLN A 423 15.42 18.40 -13.26
N LEU A 424 14.09 18.49 -13.38
CA LEU A 424 13.15 17.66 -12.62
C LEU A 424 13.35 16.16 -12.92
N ALA A 425 13.45 15.78 -14.19
CA ALA A 425 13.69 14.39 -14.59
C ALA A 425 15.01 13.85 -14.02
N SER A 426 16.05 14.67 -14.03
CA SER A 426 17.37 14.33 -13.47
C SER A 426 17.33 14.13 -11.96
N LEU A 427 16.64 15.01 -11.22
CA LEU A 427 16.44 14.87 -9.76
C LEU A 427 15.64 13.61 -9.43
N CYS A 428 14.53 13.39 -10.14
CA CYS A 428 13.72 12.19 -9.97
C CYS A 428 14.48 10.89 -10.24
N ALA A 429 15.53 10.94 -11.07
CA ALA A 429 16.36 9.77 -11.35
C ALA A 429 17.16 9.29 -10.13
N PHE A 430 17.38 10.12 -9.12
CA PHE A 430 18.07 9.77 -7.87
C PHE A 430 17.13 9.47 -6.69
N LEU A 431 15.82 9.56 -6.91
CA LEU A 431 14.79 9.17 -5.94
C LEU A 431 14.33 7.72 -6.19
N ALA A 432 13.53 7.18 -5.29
CA ALA A 432 12.92 5.87 -5.48
C ALA A 432 11.93 5.86 -6.66
N PRO A 433 11.69 4.72 -7.32
CA PRO A 433 10.75 4.61 -8.45
C PRO A 433 9.27 4.63 -8.02
N GLU A 434 9.00 4.81 -6.75
CA GLU A 434 7.68 5.04 -6.19
C GLU A 434 7.14 6.42 -6.59
N LEU A 435 5.87 6.68 -6.21
CA LEU A 435 5.28 7.99 -6.40
C LEU A 435 6.07 9.05 -5.64
N ILE A 436 6.68 9.98 -6.36
CA ILE A 436 7.43 11.10 -5.82
C ILE A 436 6.44 12.24 -5.54
N PRO A 437 6.18 12.58 -4.27
CA PRO A 437 5.21 13.61 -3.93
C PRO A 437 5.64 14.98 -4.44
N ALA A 438 4.70 15.74 -5.00
CA ALA A 438 4.97 17.08 -5.52
C ALA A 438 5.54 18.03 -4.46
N TYR A 439 5.14 17.86 -3.19
CA TYR A 439 5.61 18.73 -2.10
C TYR A 439 7.12 18.65 -1.85
N LEU A 440 7.79 17.56 -2.23
CA LEU A 440 9.25 17.47 -2.12
C LEU A 440 9.95 18.60 -2.91
N PHE A 441 9.38 18.99 -4.02
CA PHE A 441 9.92 20.06 -4.87
C PHE A 441 9.31 21.42 -4.51
N THR A 442 8.00 21.50 -4.33
CA THR A 442 7.33 22.77 -4.06
C THR A 442 7.54 23.27 -2.62
N GLY A 443 7.90 22.38 -1.69
CA GLY A 443 8.27 22.73 -0.32
C GLY A 443 9.74 23.10 -0.13
N ALA A 444 10.62 22.68 -1.05
CA ALA A 444 12.07 22.88 -0.99
C ALA A 444 12.59 23.75 -2.14
N VAL A 445 11.85 24.79 -2.52
CA VAL A 445 12.14 25.63 -3.69
C VAL A 445 13.56 26.24 -3.63
N THR A 446 14.07 26.56 -2.45
CA THR A 446 15.42 27.15 -2.26
C THR A 446 16.54 26.17 -2.60
N GLU A 447 16.27 24.88 -2.54
CA GLU A 447 17.23 23.82 -2.80
C GLU A 447 17.25 23.38 -4.28
N LEU A 448 16.30 23.89 -5.09
CA LEU A 448 16.16 23.52 -6.49
C LEU A 448 17.12 24.33 -7.40
N PRO A 449 17.55 23.75 -8.52
CA PRO A 449 18.18 24.50 -9.58
C PRO A 449 17.28 25.65 -10.08
N HIS A 450 17.88 26.75 -10.52
CA HIS A 450 17.21 28.03 -10.77
C HIS A 450 15.97 27.94 -11.66
N GLU A 451 16.04 27.25 -12.80
CA GLU A 451 14.92 27.14 -13.74
C GLU A 451 13.77 26.36 -13.14
N LEU A 452 14.08 25.25 -12.46
CA LEU A 452 13.08 24.43 -11.78
C LEU A 452 12.49 25.16 -10.56
N ALA A 453 13.31 25.86 -9.78
CA ALA A 453 12.87 26.68 -8.66
C ALA A 453 11.81 27.71 -9.08
N THR A 454 12.06 28.39 -10.20
CA THR A 454 11.11 29.36 -10.78
C THR A 454 9.77 28.71 -11.15
N ARG A 455 9.79 27.48 -11.66
CA ARG A 455 8.56 26.73 -11.99
C ARG A 455 7.84 26.19 -10.76
N ALA A 456 8.59 25.70 -9.78
CA ALA A 456 8.05 25.09 -8.57
C ALA A 456 7.42 26.11 -7.62
N ALA A 457 7.81 27.40 -7.72
CA ALA A 457 7.25 28.49 -6.92
C ALA A 457 5.80 28.87 -7.30
N ASP A 458 5.32 28.49 -8.49
CA ASP A 458 3.97 28.80 -8.98
C ASP A 458 3.28 27.53 -9.48
N SER A 459 2.05 27.35 -9.05
CA SER A 459 1.26 26.14 -9.32
C SER A 459 0.99 25.88 -10.81
N LEU A 460 0.81 26.92 -11.63
CA LEU A 460 0.52 26.75 -13.05
C LEU A 460 1.77 26.37 -13.86
N PRO A 461 2.92 27.08 -13.77
CA PRO A 461 4.17 26.65 -14.38
C PRO A 461 4.62 25.26 -13.92
N TRP A 462 4.46 24.92 -12.64
CA TRP A 462 4.74 23.60 -12.11
C TRP A 462 3.93 22.51 -12.82
N ARG A 463 2.61 22.67 -12.93
CA ARG A 463 1.72 21.73 -13.64
C ARG A 463 2.08 21.60 -15.13
N GLN A 464 2.51 22.68 -15.77
CA GLN A 464 2.96 22.64 -17.15
C GLN A 464 4.22 21.78 -17.32
N THR A 465 5.19 21.92 -16.40
CA THR A 465 6.41 21.10 -16.36
C THR A 465 6.08 19.61 -16.16
N LEU A 466 5.19 19.28 -15.21
CA LEU A 466 4.73 17.91 -15.02
C LEU A 466 4.01 17.36 -16.25
N GLY A 467 3.12 18.16 -16.85
CA GLY A 467 2.38 17.78 -18.06
C GLY A 467 3.31 17.55 -19.26
N TYR A 468 4.42 18.27 -19.34
CA TYR A 468 5.41 18.08 -20.39
C TYR A 468 6.11 16.71 -20.24
N LEU A 469 6.58 16.35 -19.05
CA LEU A 469 7.16 15.03 -18.79
C LEU A 469 6.19 13.87 -19.07
N ALA A 470 4.91 14.06 -18.73
CA ALA A 470 3.87 13.07 -19.02
C ALA A 470 3.63 12.86 -20.51
N ARG A 471 3.55 13.94 -21.31
CA ARG A 471 3.38 13.87 -22.78
C ARG A 471 4.56 13.16 -23.45
N GLN A 472 5.77 13.37 -22.95
CA GLN A 472 6.97 12.67 -23.43
C GLN A 472 7.05 11.20 -22.98
N SER A 473 6.08 10.71 -22.21
CA SER A 473 6.07 9.34 -21.66
C SER A 473 7.29 9.01 -20.79
N LEU A 474 7.93 10.02 -20.19
CA LEU A 474 9.02 9.83 -19.22
C LEU A 474 8.50 9.59 -17.81
N ALA A 475 7.38 10.23 -17.45
CA ALA A 475 6.76 10.10 -16.13
C ALA A 475 5.26 9.86 -16.23
N GLN A 476 4.72 9.12 -15.27
CA GLN A 476 3.30 9.13 -14.97
C GLN A 476 3.04 10.24 -13.95
N VAL A 477 2.00 11.03 -14.15
CA VAL A 477 1.67 12.19 -13.32
C VAL A 477 0.23 12.10 -12.85
N ASP A 478 0.00 12.28 -11.55
CA ASP A 478 -1.32 12.38 -10.95
C ASP A 478 -1.43 13.63 -10.05
N GLN A 479 -2.53 13.75 -9.29
CA GLN A 479 -2.75 14.90 -8.39
C GLN A 479 -1.78 14.91 -7.20
N ARG A 480 -1.18 13.79 -6.84
CA ARG A 480 -0.29 13.63 -5.68
C ARG A 480 1.17 13.87 -6.04
N GLY A 481 1.58 13.60 -7.30
CA GLY A 481 2.96 13.73 -7.72
C GLY A 481 3.26 13.10 -9.08
N LEU A 482 4.48 12.62 -9.22
CA LEU A 482 4.96 11.99 -10.44
C LEU A 482 5.73 10.70 -10.12
N GLN A 483 5.77 9.79 -11.10
CA GLN A 483 6.48 8.52 -10.99
C GLN A 483 7.26 8.26 -12.29
N LEU A 484 8.55 7.96 -12.17
CA LEU A 484 9.38 7.54 -13.28
C LEU A 484 9.64 6.03 -13.20
N HIS A 485 9.61 5.39 -14.37
CA HIS A 485 10.00 3.99 -14.43
C HIS A 485 11.49 3.84 -14.09
N ARG A 486 11.87 2.85 -13.27
CA ARG A 486 13.26 2.68 -12.79
C ARG A 486 14.30 2.54 -13.92
N LEU A 487 13.95 1.93 -15.08
CA LEU A 487 14.87 1.87 -16.22
C LEU A 487 15.08 3.26 -16.82
N THR A 488 14.04 4.07 -16.90
CA THR A 488 14.16 5.48 -17.30
C THR A 488 15.07 6.24 -16.33
N GLN A 489 14.89 6.04 -15.01
CA GLN A 489 15.77 6.63 -14.00
C GLN A 489 17.23 6.17 -14.16
N ALA A 490 17.48 4.88 -14.39
CA ALA A 490 18.82 4.35 -14.61
C ALA A 490 19.48 4.98 -15.85
N ILE A 491 18.76 5.05 -16.96
CA ILE A 491 19.26 5.66 -18.20
C ILE A 491 19.56 7.15 -18.00
N LEU A 492 18.66 7.88 -17.32
CA LEU A 492 18.87 9.30 -17.01
C LEU A 492 20.10 9.51 -16.12
N ARG A 493 20.36 8.64 -15.14
CA ARG A 493 21.58 8.69 -14.31
C ARG A 493 22.84 8.42 -15.11
N ASP A 494 22.82 7.35 -15.93
CA ASP A 494 23.99 6.94 -16.72
C ASP A 494 24.36 7.94 -17.84
N ARG A 495 23.38 8.76 -18.27
CA ARG A 495 23.59 9.85 -19.23
C ARG A 495 24.36 11.02 -18.63
N LEU A 496 24.28 11.24 -17.33
CA LEU A 496 24.93 12.36 -16.67
C LEU A 496 26.44 12.15 -16.58
N THR A 497 27.21 13.22 -16.84
CA THR A 497 28.61 13.21 -16.46
C THR A 497 28.81 13.06 -14.97
N ALA A 498 29.97 12.60 -14.54
CA ALA A 498 30.26 12.43 -13.11
C ALA A 498 30.02 13.71 -12.29
N ALA A 499 30.36 14.88 -12.85
CA ALA A 499 30.13 16.17 -12.19
C ALA A 499 28.63 16.54 -12.10
N GLN A 500 27.87 16.30 -13.18
CA GLN A 500 26.43 16.51 -13.17
C GLN A 500 25.72 15.56 -12.20
N ALA A 501 26.08 14.28 -12.22
CA ALA A 501 25.53 13.28 -11.30
C ALA A 501 25.81 13.65 -9.82
N ALA A 502 27.02 14.12 -9.51
CA ALA A 502 27.37 14.59 -8.18
C ALA A 502 26.55 15.82 -7.77
N ALA A 503 26.42 16.82 -8.66
CA ALA A 503 25.63 18.02 -8.40
C ALA A 503 24.13 17.69 -8.20
N THR A 504 23.57 16.82 -9.04
CA THR A 504 22.17 16.38 -8.94
C THR A 504 21.93 15.61 -7.64
N ARG A 505 22.88 14.76 -7.24
CA ARG A 505 22.80 14.02 -5.96
C ARG A 505 22.80 14.98 -4.78
N VAL A 506 23.71 15.94 -4.74
CA VAL A 506 23.77 16.95 -3.66
C VAL A 506 22.45 17.73 -3.55
N CYS A 507 21.89 18.13 -4.70
CA CYS A 507 20.59 18.80 -4.73
C CYS A 507 19.46 17.88 -4.23
N THR A 508 19.41 16.61 -4.66
CA THR A 508 18.41 15.63 -4.19
C THR A 508 18.52 15.39 -2.69
N GLU A 509 19.74 15.29 -2.16
CA GLU A 509 20.01 15.15 -0.73
C GLU A 509 19.52 16.38 0.07
N ALA A 510 19.71 17.58 -0.48
CA ALA A 510 19.23 18.82 0.13
C ALA A 510 17.69 18.89 0.17
N ILE A 511 17.03 18.50 -0.95
CA ILE A 511 15.56 18.41 -1.04
C ILE A 511 15.00 17.45 0.00
N LEU A 512 15.59 16.26 0.13
CA LEU A 512 15.18 15.26 1.12
C LEU A 512 15.34 15.81 2.55
N ALA A 513 16.49 16.42 2.85
CA ALA A 513 16.77 17.01 4.16
C ALA A 513 15.78 18.13 4.51
N ALA A 514 15.43 19.00 3.55
CA ALA A 514 14.46 20.07 3.72
C ALA A 514 13.02 19.56 3.88
N SER A 515 12.74 18.33 3.48
CA SER A 515 11.41 17.71 3.53
C SER A 515 11.15 16.93 4.83
N ASN A 516 11.99 17.09 5.86
CA ASN A 516 11.81 16.41 7.16
C ASN A 516 10.43 16.76 7.75
N PRO A 517 9.55 15.77 7.98
CA PRO A 517 8.23 16.03 8.57
C PRO A 517 8.28 16.49 10.03
N ALA A 518 9.45 16.36 10.69
CA ALA A 518 9.66 16.59 12.13
C ALA A 518 8.70 15.76 13.02
N ASP A 519 8.68 15.98 14.31
CA ASP A 519 7.77 15.37 15.30
C ASP A 519 7.45 13.89 15.01
N GLN A 520 8.46 13.03 15.12
CA GLN A 520 8.42 11.60 14.77
C GLN A 520 7.43 10.80 15.63
N GLU A 521 7.17 11.28 16.85
CA GLU A 521 6.25 10.64 17.79
C GLU A 521 4.78 10.93 17.48
N ASN A 522 4.49 11.98 16.70
CA ASN A 522 3.14 12.42 16.41
C ASN A 522 2.52 11.62 15.25
N PRO A 523 1.46 10.82 15.48
CA PRO A 523 0.80 10.05 14.43
C PRO A 523 0.27 10.89 13.26
N ALA A 524 0.04 12.19 13.46
CA ALA A 524 -0.41 13.07 12.38
C ALA A 524 0.66 13.29 11.29
N THR A 525 1.96 13.16 11.61
CA THR A 525 3.06 13.29 10.65
C THR A 525 3.39 11.97 9.93
N TRP A 526 2.94 10.83 10.44
CA TRP A 526 3.29 9.51 9.91
C TRP A 526 2.93 9.28 8.44
N PRO A 527 1.81 9.80 7.89
CA PRO A 527 1.54 9.69 6.45
C PRO A 527 2.61 10.38 5.59
N GLN A 528 3.20 11.48 6.05
CA GLN A 528 4.29 12.17 5.34
C GLN A 528 5.58 11.37 5.43
N TRP A 529 5.90 10.81 6.61
CA TRP A 529 7.02 9.90 6.81
C TRP A 529 6.91 8.68 5.89
N ALA A 530 5.75 8.05 5.81
CA ALA A 530 5.52 6.89 4.94
C ALA A 530 5.75 7.21 3.45
N GLN A 531 5.42 8.43 3.00
CA GLN A 531 5.70 8.88 1.64
C GLN A 531 7.19 9.19 1.41
N LEU A 532 7.89 9.70 2.42
CA LEU A 532 9.31 10.09 2.32
C LEU A 532 10.25 8.89 2.40
N MET A 533 9.92 7.90 3.22
CA MET A 533 10.78 6.74 3.52
C MET A 533 11.35 6.02 2.28
N PRO A 534 10.58 5.70 1.23
CA PRO A 534 11.13 5.06 0.03
C PRO A 534 12.28 5.88 -0.59
N HIS A 535 12.08 7.19 -0.70
CA HIS A 535 13.05 8.10 -1.31
C HIS A 535 14.28 8.30 -0.43
N LEU A 536 14.11 8.32 0.88
CA LEU A 536 15.19 8.37 1.85
C LEU A 536 16.06 7.11 1.78
N LEU A 537 15.45 5.93 1.74
CA LEU A 537 16.17 4.65 1.66
C LEU A 537 16.84 4.43 0.28
N ALA A 538 16.34 5.07 -0.78
CA ALA A 538 16.99 5.05 -2.10
C ALA A 538 18.25 5.91 -2.15
N ALA A 539 18.39 6.89 -1.26
CA ALA A 539 19.58 7.70 -1.13
C ALA A 539 20.70 6.90 -0.42
N ASP A 540 21.95 7.10 -0.82
CA ASP A 540 23.10 6.48 -0.12
C ASP A 540 23.40 7.22 1.19
N LEU A 541 22.58 6.96 2.22
CA LEU A 541 22.66 7.60 3.54
C LEU A 541 24.02 7.44 4.22
N ALA A 542 24.73 6.38 3.87
CA ALA A 542 26.04 6.12 4.46
C ALA A 542 27.16 6.92 3.78
N ALA A 543 26.98 7.25 2.50
CA ALA A 543 27.97 8.00 1.72
C ALA A 543 27.71 9.51 1.68
N THR A 544 26.58 10.00 2.17
CA THR A 544 26.22 11.43 2.12
C THR A 544 27.15 12.30 2.98
N ASP A 545 27.50 13.48 2.46
CA ASP A 545 28.17 14.55 3.22
C ASP A 545 27.17 15.57 3.78
N ASN A 546 25.89 15.49 3.41
CA ASN A 546 24.85 16.38 3.86
C ASN A 546 24.47 16.08 5.34
N PRO A 547 24.74 16.98 6.28
CA PRO A 547 24.42 16.76 7.68
C PRO A 547 22.92 16.69 7.95
N GLY A 548 22.11 17.45 7.19
CA GLY A 548 20.64 17.42 7.30
C GLY A 548 20.06 16.07 6.87
N LEU A 549 20.62 15.44 5.82
CA LEU A 549 20.17 14.11 5.40
C LEU A 549 20.58 13.02 6.41
N ARG A 550 21.76 13.15 7.04
CA ARG A 550 22.16 12.25 8.14
C ARG A 550 21.23 12.40 9.35
N GLN A 551 20.86 13.65 9.69
CA GLN A 551 19.88 13.90 10.75
C GLN A 551 18.52 13.29 10.39
N LEU A 552 18.04 13.49 9.17
CA LEU A 552 16.79 12.87 8.68
C LEU A 552 16.82 11.33 8.79
N ALA A 553 17.96 10.70 8.57
CA ALA A 553 18.12 9.26 8.75
C ALA A 553 18.02 8.82 10.24
N CYS A 554 18.55 9.62 11.16
CA CYS A 554 18.36 9.41 12.61
C CYS A 554 16.89 9.59 13.01
N ASP A 555 16.23 10.62 12.49
CA ASP A 555 14.82 10.91 12.73
C ASP A 555 13.91 9.80 12.15
N ALA A 556 14.28 9.21 11.03
CA ALA A 556 13.60 8.05 10.45
C ALA A 556 13.67 6.82 11.37
N CYS A 557 14.79 6.58 12.05
CA CYS A 557 14.87 5.53 13.08
C CYS A 557 13.91 5.82 14.24
N SER A 558 13.83 7.06 14.69
CA SER A 558 12.89 7.49 15.75
C SER A 558 11.43 7.33 15.32
N TYR A 559 11.11 7.69 14.07
CA TYR A 559 9.80 7.44 13.49
C TYR A 559 9.41 5.95 13.49
N LEU A 560 10.32 5.08 13.04
CA LEU A 560 10.08 3.62 13.04
C LEU A 560 9.85 3.10 14.47
N MET A 561 10.61 3.61 15.43
CA MET A 561 10.43 3.27 16.84
C MET A 561 9.08 3.73 17.39
N ALA A 562 8.69 4.97 17.09
CA ALA A 562 7.40 5.52 17.53
C ALA A 562 6.21 4.73 16.99
N ARG A 563 6.33 4.19 15.78
CA ARG A 563 5.33 3.30 15.16
C ARG A 563 5.30 1.87 15.72
N GLY A 564 6.31 1.47 16.49
CA GLY A 564 6.49 0.11 16.95
C GLY A 564 7.19 -0.83 15.95
N ASP A 565 7.79 -0.29 14.89
CA ASP A 565 8.54 -1.04 13.87
C ASP A 565 10.00 -1.25 14.31
N THR A 566 10.16 -1.77 15.51
CA THR A 566 11.44 -1.91 16.22
C THR A 566 12.50 -2.66 15.42
N ARG A 567 12.08 -3.69 14.65
CA ARG A 567 13.01 -4.48 13.84
C ARG A 567 13.60 -3.67 12.69
N ALA A 568 12.77 -2.92 11.98
CA ALA A 568 13.21 -2.05 10.88
C ALA A 568 14.14 -0.94 11.38
N ALA A 569 13.82 -0.34 12.53
CA ALA A 569 14.68 0.65 13.18
C ALA A 569 16.04 0.04 13.57
N TYR A 570 16.05 -1.16 14.15
CA TYR A 570 17.28 -1.88 14.50
C TYR A 570 18.16 -2.15 13.28
N ASP A 571 17.57 -2.67 12.20
CA ASP A 571 18.31 -3.03 10.98
C ASP A 571 18.90 -1.77 10.31
N LEU A 572 18.12 -0.70 10.18
CA LEU A 572 18.58 0.59 9.64
C LEU A 572 19.69 1.22 10.49
N ALA A 573 19.47 1.28 11.80
CA ALA A 573 20.46 1.88 12.71
C ALA A 573 21.77 1.07 12.77
N THR A 574 21.69 -0.27 12.68
CA THR A 574 22.86 -1.15 12.66
C THR A 574 23.69 -0.94 11.41
N ASP A 575 23.07 -0.92 10.21
CA ASP A 575 23.77 -0.67 8.94
C ASP A 575 24.43 0.71 8.94
N LEU A 576 23.66 1.76 9.26
CA LEU A 576 24.20 3.12 9.27
C LEU A 576 25.32 3.31 10.29
N ARG A 577 25.15 2.80 11.50
CA ARG A 577 26.21 2.86 12.54
C ARG A 577 27.50 2.20 12.06
N GLN A 578 27.41 1.00 11.49
CA GLN A 578 28.59 0.29 10.99
C GLN A 578 29.29 1.09 9.89
N ARG A 579 28.57 1.61 8.91
CA ARG A 579 29.12 2.35 7.75
C ARG A 579 29.62 3.74 8.17
N TRP A 580 28.91 4.47 9.04
CA TRP A 580 29.35 5.77 9.54
C TRP A 580 30.58 5.66 10.46
N ARG A 581 30.68 4.59 11.27
CA ARG A 581 31.93 4.33 12.03
C ARG A 581 33.17 4.23 11.14
N GLN A 582 33.03 3.52 10.02
CA GLN A 582 34.12 3.35 9.06
C GLN A 582 34.48 4.66 8.33
N ARG A 583 33.49 5.49 8.05
CA ARG A 583 33.68 6.69 7.25
C ARG A 583 33.97 7.94 8.10
N LEU A 584 33.19 8.16 9.15
CA LEU A 584 33.21 9.38 9.95
C LEU A 584 33.97 9.19 11.28
N GLY A 585 34.11 7.93 11.72
CA GLY A 585 34.68 7.58 13.02
C GLY A 585 33.62 7.39 14.11
N ASP A 586 34.05 6.77 15.23
CA ASP A 586 33.18 6.47 16.38
C ASP A 586 32.68 7.72 17.11
N ASP A 587 33.49 8.78 17.10
CA ASP A 587 33.25 10.02 17.86
C ASP A 587 32.50 11.09 17.08
N HIS A 588 32.09 10.81 15.84
CA HIS A 588 31.32 11.75 15.04
C HIS A 588 29.87 11.87 15.55
N GLU A 589 29.32 13.07 15.60
CA GLU A 589 28.00 13.36 16.17
C GLU A 589 26.89 12.46 15.62
N HIS A 590 26.80 12.29 14.29
CA HIS A 590 25.77 11.41 13.70
C HIS A 590 26.03 9.92 13.96
N THR A 591 27.29 9.49 14.15
CA THR A 591 27.60 8.12 14.56
C THR A 591 27.10 7.88 15.98
N LEU A 592 27.25 8.87 16.85
CA LEU A 592 26.74 8.83 18.23
C LEU A 592 25.20 8.90 18.25
N ALA A 593 24.60 9.74 17.39
CA ALA A 593 23.14 9.87 17.27
C ALA A 593 22.48 8.56 16.83
N ILE A 594 23.02 7.91 15.79
CA ILE A 594 22.46 6.63 15.33
C ILE A 594 22.74 5.49 16.33
N ALA A 595 23.85 5.55 17.11
CA ALA A 595 24.12 4.60 18.19
C ALA A 595 23.09 4.74 19.32
N HIS A 596 22.70 5.97 19.66
CA HIS A 596 21.59 6.24 20.59
C HIS A 596 20.28 5.62 20.09
N GLY A 597 19.89 5.84 18.82
CA GLY A 597 18.71 5.22 18.21
C GLY A 597 18.76 3.69 18.23
N LEU A 598 19.95 3.09 17.99
CA LEU A 598 20.14 1.64 18.07
C LEU A 598 19.94 1.13 19.52
N GLY A 599 20.40 1.88 20.52
CA GLY A 599 20.17 1.57 21.95
C GLY A 599 18.67 1.47 22.25
N TRP A 600 17.86 2.41 21.78
CA TRP A 600 16.41 2.36 21.92
C TRP A 600 15.77 1.14 21.24
N ALA A 601 16.25 0.78 20.06
CA ALA A 601 15.76 -0.41 19.35
C ALA A 601 16.09 -1.70 20.10
N LEU A 602 17.31 -1.83 20.64
CA LEU A 602 17.74 -2.95 21.48
C LEU A 602 16.90 -3.07 22.76
N GLN A 603 16.65 -1.96 23.44
CA GLN A 603 15.81 -1.89 24.62
C GLN A 603 14.38 -2.36 24.32
N ALA A 604 13.78 -1.87 23.25
CA ALA A 604 12.44 -2.25 22.83
C ALA A 604 12.33 -3.74 22.42
N MET A 605 13.45 -4.36 22.01
CA MET A 605 13.57 -5.80 21.74
C MET A 605 13.81 -6.63 23.04
N GLY A 606 13.93 -5.99 24.20
CA GLY A 606 14.23 -6.66 25.47
C GLY A 606 15.70 -7.08 25.63
N ARG A 607 16.61 -6.57 24.80
CA ARG A 607 18.07 -6.83 24.83
C ARG A 607 18.76 -5.81 25.74
N TYR A 608 18.34 -5.75 26.98
CA TYR A 608 18.71 -4.68 27.94
C TYR A 608 20.19 -4.55 28.19
N THR A 609 20.95 -5.67 28.33
CA THR A 609 22.40 -5.63 28.56
C THR A 609 23.14 -5.00 27.37
N GLU A 610 22.76 -5.36 26.15
CA GLU A 610 23.39 -4.79 24.95
C GLU A 610 23.04 -3.31 24.77
N ALA A 611 21.80 -2.93 25.10
CA ALA A 611 21.35 -1.53 25.08
C ALA A 611 22.18 -0.71 26.08
N HIS A 612 22.32 -1.20 27.32
CA HIS A 612 23.10 -0.56 28.38
C HIS A 612 24.58 -0.35 27.98
N ASP A 613 25.25 -1.41 27.51
CA ASP A 613 26.67 -1.33 27.13
C ASP A 613 26.88 -0.31 26.00
N LEU A 614 25.99 -0.31 25.02
CA LEU A 614 26.01 0.65 23.91
C LEU A 614 25.74 2.08 24.39
N ALA A 615 24.75 2.29 25.27
CA ALA A 615 24.38 3.60 25.79
C ALA A 615 25.48 4.17 26.65
N GLN A 616 26.16 3.35 27.48
CA GLN A 616 27.29 3.76 28.30
C GLN A 616 28.48 4.22 27.45
N ASP A 617 28.93 3.41 26.46
CA ASP A 617 30.00 3.81 25.52
C ASP A 617 29.62 5.09 24.76
N THR A 618 28.40 5.17 24.28
CA THR A 618 27.92 6.35 23.55
C THR A 618 27.90 7.59 24.46
N LEU A 619 27.46 7.47 25.71
CA LEU A 619 27.41 8.59 26.66
C LEU A 619 28.82 9.08 27.02
N GLU A 620 29.76 8.18 27.27
CA GLU A 620 31.15 8.54 27.58
C GLU A 620 31.78 9.32 26.42
N ARG A 621 31.57 8.85 25.19
CA ARG A 621 32.05 9.52 23.98
C ARG A 621 31.36 10.87 23.75
N SER A 622 30.03 10.94 23.88
CA SER A 622 29.28 12.18 23.74
C SER A 622 29.69 13.24 24.74
N ARG A 623 29.89 12.86 26.01
CA ARG A 623 30.40 13.80 27.05
C ARG A 623 31.77 14.36 26.68
N ARG A 624 32.67 13.51 26.16
CA ARG A 624 34.03 13.89 25.77
C ARG A 624 34.05 14.83 24.57
N VAL A 625 33.23 14.56 23.55
CA VAL A 625 33.27 15.23 22.22
C VAL A 625 32.34 16.43 22.16
N LEU A 626 31.10 16.25 22.62
CA LEU A 626 30.02 17.25 22.50
C LEU A 626 29.81 18.04 23.79
N GLY A 627 30.28 17.51 24.92
CA GLY A 627 30.10 18.10 26.24
C GLY A 627 28.87 17.57 26.98
N PHE A 628 28.80 17.88 28.27
CA PHE A 628 27.76 17.36 29.18
C PHE A 628 26.36 17.91 28.92
N ASP A 629 26.25 19.12 28.37
CA ASP A 629 24.99 19.84 28.18
C ASP A 629 24.49 19.77 26.70
N HIS A 630 25.17 19.01 25.86
CA HIS A 630 24.73 18.84 24.49
C HIS A 630 23.43 17.99 24.41
N PRO A 631 22.41 18.35 23.58
CA PRO A 631 21.15 17.62 23.53
C PRO A 631 21.29 16.11 23.33
N LEU A 632 22.18 15.65 22.45
CA LEU A 632 22.43 14.23 22.23
C LEU A 632 23.06 13.55 23.48
N THR A 633 23.94 14.25 24.21
CA THR A 633 24.52 13.71 25.45
C THR A 633 23.44 13.51 26.50
N LEU A 634 22.53 14.48 26.62
CA LEU A 634 21.42 14.42 27.57
C LEU A 634 20.40 13.33 27.15
N ALA A 635 20.09 13.21 25.84
CA ALA A 635 19.23 12.15 25.32
C ALA A 635 19.82 10.75 25.61
N THR A 636 21.13 10.58 25.40
CA THR A 636 21.81 9.31 25.68
C THR A 636 21.85 8.99 27.20
N ALA A 637 22.07 10.01 28.05
CA ALA A 637 21.99 9.84 29.50
C ALA A 637 20.56 9.44 29.95
N HIS A 638 19.53 10.06 29.37
CA HIS A 638 18.14 9.70 29.61
C HIS A 638 17.85 8.24 29.19
N GLY A 639 18.31 7.81 28.00
CA GLY A 639 18.19 6.42 27.56
C GLY A 639 18.89 5.43 28.51
N LEU A 640 20.10 5.75 28.95
CA LEU A 640 20.84 4.92 29.89
C LEU A 640 20.12 4.80 31.24
N ALA A 641 19.50 5.86 31.75
CA ALA A 641 18.69 5.79 32.96
C ALA A 641 17.52 4.78 32.84
N ILE A 642 16.88 4.74 31.68
CA ILE A 642 15.81 3.77 31.40
C ILE A 642 16.38 2.33 31.32
N ASP A 643 17.56 2.14 30.75
CA ASP A 643 18.24 0.83 30.73
C ASP A 643 18.60 0.35 32.13
N LEU A 644 19.15 1.20 32.97
CA LEU A 644 19.47 0.91 34.39
C LEU A 644 18.22 0.49 35.17
N ARG A 645 17.08 1.21 34.97
CA ARG A 645 15.79 0.83 35.54
C ARG A 645 15.35 -0.57 35.08
N SER A 646 15.51 -0.86 33.78
CA SER A 646 15.14 -2.17 33.22
C SER A 646 16.01 -3.31 33.75
N MET A 647 17.24 -3.01 34.20
CA MET A 647 18.17 -3.93 34.87
C MET A 647 17.99 -3.98 36.40
N SER A 648 16.99 -3.28 36.93
CA SER A 648 16.72 -3.18 38.37
C SER A 648 17.77 -2.41 39.19
N GLU A 649 18.56 -1.58 38.54
CA GLU A 649 19.51 -0.65 39.18
C GLU A 649 18.87 0.70 39.50
N MET A 650 17.83 0.68 40.35
CA MET A 650 16.89 1.81 40.55
C MET A 650 17.58 3.09 41.06
N GLN A 651 18.50 2.99 42.02
CA GLN A 651 19.16 4.17 42.56
C GLN A 651 20.03 4.87 41.52
N ALA A 652 20.81 4.10 40.75
CA ALA A 652 21.63 4.65 39.67
C ALA A 652 20.79 5.29 38.56
N ALA A 653 19.64 4.68 38.25
CA ALA A 653 18.69 5.21 37.28
C ALA A 653 18.14 6.57 37.73
N CYS A 654 17.67 6.65 38.97
CA CYS A 654 17.10 7.88 39.56
C CYS A 654 18.14 9.01 39.63
N ASP A 655 19.35 8.73 40.12
CA ASP A 655 20.42 9.73 40.23
C ASP A 655 20.82 10.29 38.86
N LEU A 656 20.93 9.42 37.83
CA LEU A 656 21.25 9.83 36.47
C LEU A 656 20.09 10.59 35.81
N ALA A 657 18.85 10.16 36.02
CA ALA A 657 17.66 10.83 35.48
C ALA A 657 17.50 12.24 36.12
N GLN A 658 17.76 12.39 37.44
CA GLN A 658 17.67 13.69 38.12
C GLN A 658 18.74 14.67 37.60
N ASP A 659 20.02 14.28 37.51
CA ASP A 659 21.10 15.14 36.95
C ASP A 659 20.74 15.53 35.48
N THR A 660 20.23 14.59 34.70
CA THR A 660 19.85 14.81 33.31
C THR A 660 18.68 15.79 33.20
N LEU A 661 17.65 15.65 34.05
CA LEU A 661 16.51 16.56 34.10
C LEU A 661 16.89 17.99 34.45
N ASP A 662 17.78 18.14 35.48
CA ASP A 662 18.24 19.45 35.88
C ASP A 662 19.06 20.15 34.79
N ARG A 663 19.80 19.39 33.98
CA ARG A 663 20.51 19.89 32.78
C ARG A 663 19.54 20.24 31.67
N TYR A 664 18.57 19.38 31.37
CA TYR A 664 17.54 19.69 30.35
C TYR A 664 16.77 20.95 30.67
N ARG A 665 16.32 21.13 31.90
CA ARG A 665 15.65 22.36 32.35
C ARG A 665 16.49 23.62 32.12
N ARG A 666 17.80 23.53 32.39
CA ARG A 666 18.72 24.65 32.21
C ARG A 666 18.99 24.96 30.73
N VAL A 667 19.12 23.94 29.89
CA VAL A 667 19.53 24.09 28.47
C VAL A 667 18.35 24.34 27.56
N LEU A 668 17.27 23.56 27.69
CA LEU A 668 16.11 23.56 26.77
C LEU A 668 14.87 24.24 27.40
N GLY A 669 14.86 24.39 28.72
CA GLY A 669 13.70 24.94 29.45
C GLY A 669 12.74 23.85 29.91
N GLU A 670 11.74 24.26 30.71
CA GLU A 670 10.81 23.34 31.35
C GLU A 670 9.70 22.84 30.44
N ASP A 671 9.42 23.55 29.36
CA ASP A 671 8.34 23.22 28.40
C ASP A 671 8.86 22.46 27.18
N ASP A 672 10.16 22.15 27.09
CA ASP A 672 10.72 21.37 26.00
C ASP A 672 10.25 19.90 26.07
N PRO A 673 9.87 19.26 24.93
CA PRO A 673 9.41 17.88 24.90
C PRO A 673 10.37 16.86 25.55
N SER A 674 11.70 17.03 25.37
CA SER A 674 12.72 16.15 25.96
C SER A 674 12.79 16.31 27.48
N THR A 675 12.62 17.55 27.98
CA THR A 675 12.55 17.86 29.42
C THR A 675 11.31 17.20 30.03
N LEU A 676 10.15 17.31 29.38
CA LEU A 676 8.91 16.70 29.82
C LEU A 676 9.00 15.16 29.83
N SER A 677 9.62 14.58 28.81
CA SER A 677 9.83 13.12 28.71
C SER A 677 10.76 12.63 29.84
N CYS A 678 11.88 13.32 30.09
CA CYS A 678 12.81 12.98 31.17
C CYS A 678 12.13 13.10 32.55
N ALA A 679 11.37 14.17 32.80
CA ALA A 679 10.62 14.35 34.05
C ALA A 679 9.56 13.23 34.25
N SER A 680 8.89 12.81 33.18
CA SER A 680 7.93 11.73 33.21
C SER A 680 8.59 10.39 33.58
N ASN A 681 9.78 10.08 33.03
CA ASN A 681 10.53 8.87 33.35
C ASN A 681 11.12 8.91 34.79
N LEU A 682 11.58 10.07 35.26
CA LEU A 682 12.00 10.22 36.65
C LEU A 682 10.84 9.98 37.62
N ALA A 683 9.63 10.44 37.30
CA ALA A 683 8.45 10.10 38.11
C ALA A 683 8.20 8.60 38.19
N ALA A 684 8.44 7.87 37.10
CA ALA A 684 8.39 6.40 37.10
C ALA A 684 9.48 5.78 37.99
N ASP A 685 10.70 6.31 37.96
CA ASP A 685 11.82 5.84 38.79
C ASP A 685 11.51 6.07 40.28
N LEU A 686 11.02 7.24 40.66
CA LEU A 686 10.60 7.56 42.04
C LEU A 686 9.45 6.64 42.54
N TYR A 687 8.48 6.36 41.66
CA TYR A 687 7.41 5.40 41.97
C TYR A 687 7.98 4.02 42.29
N LEU A 688 8.87 3.51 41.45
CA LEU A 688 9.49 2.18 41.64
C LEU A 688 10.40 2.11 42.86
N MET A 689 10.95 3.24 43.31
CA MET A 689 11.68 3.34 44.58
C MET A 689 10.77 3.44 45.82
N GLY A 690 9.44 3.50 45.63
CA GLY A 690 8.49 3.64 46.73
C GLY A 690 8.25 5.09 47.18
N GLU A 691 8.83 6.07 46.48
CA GLU A 691 8.63 7.49 46.75
C GLU A 691 7.37 8.05 46.08
N ALA A 692 6.22 7.42 46.37
CA ALA A 692 4.95 7.64 45.65
C ALA A 692 4.48 9.10 45.71
N GLN A 693 4.71 9.83 46.80
CA GLN A 693 4.32 11.25 46.90
C GLN A 693 5.17 12.12 45.99
N ALA A 694 6.48 11.94 45.94
CA ALA A 694 7.35 12.69 45.03
C ALA A 694 7.06 12.36 43.56
N ALA A 695 6.79 11.08 43.27
CA ALA A 695 6.39 10.62 41.96
C ALA A 695 5.09 11.30 41.49
N ARG A 696 4.07 11.38 42.34
CA ARG A 696 2.79 12.04 42.07
C ARG A 696 2.98 13.53 41.77
N ASP A 697 3.72 14.24 42.64
CA ASP A 697 3.88 15.69 42.53
C ASP A 697 4.64 16.07 41.24
N LEU A 698 5.68 15.29 40.89
CA LEU A 698 6.43 15.47 39.65
C LEU A 698 5.58 15.12 38.42
N ALA A 699 4.85 13.97 38.46
CA ALA A 699 4.00 13.53 37.36
C ALA A 699 2.85 14.51 37.11
N GLN A 700 2.19 15.05 38.16
CA GLN A 700 1.11 16.04 38.03
C GLN A 700 1.62 17.32 37.34
N ALA A 701 2.73 17.89 37.82
CA ALA A 701 3.30 19.10 37.23
C ALA A 701 3.72 18.89 35.77
N THR A 702 4.28 17.72 35.46
CA THR A 702 4.70 17.33 34.11
C THR A 702 3.50 17.10 33.20
N LEU A 703 2.45 16.42 33.68
CA LEU A 703 1.24 16.14 32.92
C LEU A 703 0.49 17.40 32.51
N ASP A 704 0.36 18.36 33.44
CA ASP A 704 -0.28 19.65 33.20
C ASP A 704 0.47 20.47 32.12
N ARG A 705 1.81 20.43 32.14
CA ARG A 705 2.65 21.06 31.12
C ARG A 705 2.54 20.31 29.78
N SER A 706 2.65 18.98 29.77
CA SER A 706 2.55 18.19 28.55
C SER A 706 1.21 18.35 27.85
N ARG A 707 0.11 18.40 28.61
CA ARG A 707 -1.23 18.70 28.05
C ARG A 707 -1.31 20.06 27.37
N ARG A 708 -0.65 21.08 27.94
CA ARG A 708 -0.63 22.44 27.40
C ARG A 708 0.26 22.56 26.17
N VAL A 709 1.44 21.91 26.15
CA VAL A 709 2.45 22.07 25.11
C VAL A 709 2.24 21.09 23.96
N LEU A 710 2.04 19.81 24.26
CA LEU A 710 1.95 18.72 23.29
C LEU A 710 0.50 18.34 22.93
N GLY A 711 -0.44 18.69 23.81
CA GLY A 711 -1.83 18.24 23.71
C GLY A 711 -2.12 16.96 24.50
N GLY A 712 -3.41 16.72 24.76
CA GLY A 712 -3.86 15.61 25.62
C GLY A 712 -3.72 14.23 24.99
N ASP A 713 -3.65 14.14 23.66
CA ASP A 713 -3.58 12.89 22.91
C ASP A 713 -2.15 12.56 22.42
N HIS A 714 -1.16 13.39 22.76
CA HIS A 714 0.24 13.13 22.39
C HIS A 714 0.79 11.90 23.15
N PRO A 715 1.54 10.98 22.51
CA PRO A 715 2.04 9.77 23.16
C PRO A 715 2.83 10.01 24.45
N SER A 716 3.69 11.03 24.48
CA SER A 716 4.45 11.41 25.68
C SER A 716 3.54 11.92 26.82
N THR A 717 2.47 12.67 26.52
CA THR A 717 1.45 13.09 27.52
C THR A 717 0.73 11.88 28.09
N LEU A 718 0.36 10.92 27.25
CA LEU A 718 -0.30 9.66 27.67
C LEU A 718 0.64 8.76 28.49
N SER A 719 1.95 8.82 28.25
CA SER A 719 2.94 8.11 29.08
C SER A 719 3.04 8.71 30.48
N CYS A 720 3.08 10.04 30.57
CA CYS A 720 3.06 10.75 31.85
C CYS A 720 1.78 10.48 32.64
N ALA A 721 0.61 10.44 31.97
CA ALA A 721 -0.66 10.09 32.59
C ALA A 721 -0.67 8.67 33.18
N GLY A 722 -0.04 7.71 32.50
CA GLY A 722 0.12 6.35 32.99
C GLY A 722 0.98 6.28 34.27
N TYR A 723 2.09 7.03 34.35
CA TYR A 723 2.90 7.09 35.56
C TYR A 723 2.21 7.84 36.71
N MET A 724 1.41 8.86 36.40
CA MET A 724 0.57 9.52 37.38
C MET A 724 -0.48 8.56 37.97
N ALA A 725 -1.12 7.75 37.15
CA ALA A 725 -2.05 6.72 37.61
C ALA A 725 -1.37 5.72 38.55
N ALA A 726 -0.17 5.23 38.17
CA ALA A 726 0.60 4.33 39.02
C ALA A 726 0.98 4.97 40.39
N ALA A 727 1.35 6.24 40.40
CA ALA A 727 1.65 6.95 41.64
C ALA A 727 0.41 7.14 42.53
N LEU A 728 -0.76 7.42 41.94
CA LEU A 728 -2.05 7.49 42.67
C LEU A 728 -2.45 6.14 43.29
N SER A 729 -2.29 5.06 42.55
CA SER A 729 -2.54 3.69 43.04
C SER A 729 -1.66 3.38 44.26
N ALA A 730 -0.37 3.68 44.20
CA ALA A 730 0.56 3.47 45.32
C ALA A 730 0.23 4.31 46.57
N LEU A 731 -0.44 5.45 46.40
CA LEU A 731 -0.91 6.30 47.50
C LEU A 731 -2.27 5.84 48.06
N GLY A 732 -2.86 4.78 47.51
CA GLY A 732 -4.19 4.30 47.89
C GLY A 732 -5.35 5.05 47.28
N GLU A 733 -5.09 5.99 46.33
CA GLU A 733 -6.13 6.72 45.59
C GLU A 733 -6.59 5.89 44.37
N VAL A 734 -6.93 4.62 44.60
CA VAL A 734 -7.13 3.59 43.58
C VAL A 734 -8.24 3.94 42.58
N GLN A 735 -9.34 4.56 43.02
CA GLN A 735 -10.42 4.96 42.11
C GLN A 735 -9.93 6.05 41.12
N ALA A 736 -9.19 7.05 41.60
CA ALA A 736 -8.63 8.10 40.73
C ALA A 736 -7.57 7.56 39.78
N ALA A 737 -6.77 6.58 40.23
CA ALA A 737 -5.81 5.86 39.38
C ALA A 737 -6.52 5.13 38.25
N CYS A 738 -7.59 4.35 38.58
CA CYS A 738 -8.35 3.60 37.60
C CYS A 738 -9.04 4.50 36.56
N ASP A 739 -9.65 5.60 36.98
CA ASP A 739 -10.31 6.56 36.08
C ASP A 739 -9.30 7.17 35.10
N LEU A 740 -8.11 7.56 35.58
CA LEU A 740 -7.05 8.12 34.76
C LEU A 740 -6.42 7.07 33.83
N ALA A 741 -6.23 5.84 34.32
CA ALA A 741 -5.69 4.73 33.52
C ALA A 741 -6.66 4.33 32.40
N GLN A 742 -7.98 4.32 32.68
CA GLN A 742 -9.03 4.05 31.70
C GLN A 742 -9.06 5.14 30.60
N ASP A 743 -9.10 6.42 30.96
CA ASP A 743 -9.02 7.53 29.96
C ASP A 743 -7.74 7.44 29.13
N THR A 744 -6.61 7.12 29.77
CA THR A 744 -5.31 6.96 29.08
C THR A 744 -5.33 5.79 28.11
N LEU A 745 -5.89 4.63 28.50
CA LEU A 745 -6.02 3.45 27.64
C LEU A 745 -6.92 3.74 26.45
N ASP A 746 -8.06 4.39 26.66
CA ASP A 746 -9.02 4.71 25.60
C ASP A 746 -8.42 5.70 24.59
N ARG A 747 -7.64 6.69 25.07
CA ARG A 747 -6.89 7.61 24.19
C ARG A 747 -5.81 6.88 23.42
N ARG A 748 -5.00 6.03 24.08
CA ARG A 748 -3.96 5.23 23.40
C ARG A 748 -4.55 4.30 22.36
N ARG A 749 -5.66 3.63 22.65
CA ARG A 749 -6.39 2.79 21.68
C ARG A 749 -6.80 3.60 20.44
N ARG A 750 -7.26 4.84 20.63
CA ARG A 750 -7.70 5.72 19.54
C ARG A 750 -6.53 6.27 18.72
N VAL A 751 -5.42 6.62 19.37
CA VAL A 751 -4.28 7.31 18.75
C VAL A 751 -3.26 6.34 18.16
N LEU A 752 -2.89 5.30 18.93
CA LEU A 752 -1.83 4.34 18.59
C LEU A 752 -2.39 2.98 18.14
N GLY A 753 -3.65 2.70 18.44
CA GLY A 753 -4.26 1.40 18.21
C GLY A 753 -4.16 0.45 19.41
N ALA A 754 -5.06 -0.53 19.45
CA ALA A 754 -5.18 -1.48 20.56
C ALA A 754 -3.96 -2.42 20.68
N ASP A 755 -3.27 -2.68 19.59
CA ASP A 755 -2.14 -3.61 19.50
C ASP A 755 -0.77 -2.93 19.67
N HIS A 756 -0.73 -1.60 19.84
CA HIS A 756 0.53 -0.89 20.02
C HIS A 756 1.19 -1.25 21.35
N PRO A 757 2.53 -1.48 21.43
CA PRO A 757 3.21 -1.89 22.67
C PRO A 757 2.90 -1.02 23.88
N SER A 758 2.81 0.31 23.69
CA SER A 758 2.47 1.25 24.77
C SER A 758 1.00 1.13 25.21
N THR A 759 0.08 0.78 24.30
CA THR A 759 -1.33 0.52 24.64
C THR A 759 -1.48 -0.75 25.47
N LEU A 760 -0.74 -1.80 25.13
CA LEU A 760 -0.73 -3.06 25.90
C LEU A 760 -0.18 -2.84 27.32
N VAL A 761 0.83 -1.99 27.48
CA VAL A 761 1.33 -1.62 28.84
C VAL A 761 0.24 -0.88 29.62
N SER A 762 -0.50 0.06 29.01
CA SER A 762 -1.61 0.74 29.71
C SER A 762 -2.71 -0.22 30.12
N ALA A 763 -3.02 -1.23 29.30
CA ALA A 763 -4.00 -2.23 29.64
C ALA A 763 -3.58 -3.08 30.85
N LEU A 764 -2.30 -3.50 30.91
CA LEU A 764 -1.74 -4.22 32.07
C LEU A 764 -1.80 -3.39 33.36
N ASN A 765 -1.49 -2.09 33.27
CA ASN A 765 -1.55 -1.20 34.43
C ASN A 765 -3.00 -1.03 34.92
N LEU A 766 -3.95 -0.81 34.00
CA LEU A 766 -5.37 -0.71 34.36
C LEU A 766 -5.90 -2.02 34.98
N ALA A 767 -5.49 -3.17 34.44
CA ALA A 767 -5.87 -4.45 35.02
C ALA A 767 -5.37 -4.60 36.47
N ALA A 768 -4.14 -4.10 36.76
CA ALA A 768 -3.64 -4.07 38.13
C ALA A 768 -4.50 -3.15 39.02
N ASP A 769 -4.82 -1.94 38.59
CA ASP A 769 -5.70 -1.01 39.33
C ASP A 769 -7.10 -1.59 39.57
N LEU A 770 -7.68 -2.31 38.59
CA LEU A 770 -8.97 -3.00 38.73
C LEU A 770 -8.92 -4.13 39.77
N ARG A 771 -7.81 -4.90 39.86
CA ARG A 771 -7.59 -5.89 40.90
C ARG A 771 -7.57 -5.24 42.28
N ASP A 772 -6.86 -4.12 42.43
CA ASP A 772 -6.78 -3.39 43.70
C ASP A 772 -8.15 -2.82 44.11
N LEU A 773 -9.05 -2.51 43.17
CA LEU A 773 -10.44 -2.15 43.41
C LEU A 773 -11.34 -3.35 43.75
N GLY A 774 -10.86 -4.58 43.58
CA GLY A 774 -11.65 -5.80 43.75
C GLY A 774 -12.47 -6.17 42.52
N GLU A 775 -12.32 -5.49 41.41
CA GLU A 775 -12.99 -5.78 40.12
C GLU A 775 -12.26 -6.87 39.32
N VAL A 776 -11.99 -8.02 39.98
CA VAL A 776 -11.12 -9.08 39.48
C VAL A 776 -11.60 -9.66 38.15
N ARG A 777 -12.92 -9.73 37.88
CA ARG A 777 -13.41 -10.21 36.56
C ARG A 777 -13.08 -9.26 35.43
N ALA A 778 -13.22 -7.96 35.64
CA ALA A 778 -12.86 -6.95 34.63
C ALA A 778 -11.36 -6.95 34.36
N ALA A 779 -10.55 -7.14 35.43
CA ALA A 779 -9.09 -7.30 35.29
C ALA A 779 -8.74 -8.54 34.46
N HIS A 780 -9.35 -9.69 34.76
CA HIS A 780 -9.15 -10.94 34.01
C HIS A 780 -9.48 -10.81 32.53
N ASP A 781 -10.65 -10.24 32.18
CA ASP A 781 -11.05 -10.09 30.78
C ASP A 781 -10.07 -9.16 30.01
N LEU A 782 -9.59 -8.11 30.68
CA LEU A 782 -8.60 -7.19 30.11
C LEU A 782 -7.22 -7.84 29.96
N ASP A 783 -6.76 -8.59 30.97
CA ASP A 783 -5.46 -9.28 30.93
C ASP A 783 -5.46 -10.44 29.93
N GLN A 784 -6.59 -11.14 29.73
CA GLN A 784 -6.74 -12.16 28.71
C GLN A 784 -6.61 -11.55 27.30
N ASP A 785 -7.37 -10.49 26.98
CA ASP A 785 -7.25 -9.78 25.69
C ASP A 785 -5.82 -9.24 25.49
N THR A 786 -5.23 -8.67 26.55
CA THR A 786 -3.87 -8.12 26.49
C THR A 786 -2.82 -9.20 26.27
N LEU A 787 -2.95 -10.38 26.90
CA LEU A 787 -2.03 -11.51 26.69
C LEU A 787 -2.12 -12.06 25.26
N GLU A 788 -3.35 -12.24 24.74
CA GLU A 788 -3.55 -12.68 23.36
C GLU A 788 -2.90 -11.74 22.35
N ARG A 789 -3.09 -10.43 22.55
CA ARG A 789 -2.48 -9.37 21.72
C ARG A 789 -0.96 -9.36 21.88
N SER A 790 -0.44 -9.41 23.12
CA SER A 790 0.99 -9.41 23.40
C SER A 790 1.72 -10.61 22.77
N ARG A 791 1.14 -11.82 22.83
CA ARG A 791 1.68 -13.01 22.15
C ARG A 791 1.75 -12.82 20.65
N ARG A 792 0.71 -12.22 20.07
CA ARG A 792 0.61 -11.97 18.63
C ARG A 792 1.66 -10.94 18.17
N VAL A 793 1.85 -9.86 18.94
CA VAL A 793 2.66 -8.70 18.53
C VAL A 793 4.13 -8.83 18.96
N LEU A 794 4.36 -9.23 20.20
CA LEU A 794 5.66 -9.21 20.85
C LEU A 794 6.31 -10.61 20.95
N GLY A 795 5.55 -11.67 20.67
CA GLY A 795 6.06 -13.04 20.81
C GLY A 795 6.49 -13.35 22.24
N ASP A 796 7.67 -13.94 22.42
CA ASP A 796 8.25 -14.25 23.75
C ASP A 796 9.02 -13.04 24.34
N HIS A 797 8.34 -11.92 24.48
CA HIS A 797 8.90 -10.72 25.09
C HIS A 797 8.67 -10.70 26.61
N PRO A 798 9.51 -10.02 27.43
CA PRO A 798 9.28 -9.88 28.87
C PRO A 798 7.90 -9.37 29.24
N ARG A 799 7.33 -8.45 28.46
CA ARG A 799 5.97 -7.92 28.65
C ARG A 799 4.88 -8.98 28.43
N THR A 800 5.07 -9.91 27.50
CA THR A 800 4.14 -11.03 27.27
C THR A 800 4.16 -11.98 28.46
N ARG A 801 5.34 -12.23 29.03
CA ARG A 801 5.48 -13.02 30.26
C ARG A 801 4.82 -12.33 31.46
N LEU A 802 4.89 -10.99 31.53
CA LEU A 802 4.20 -10.22 32.56
C LEU A 802 2.67 -10.37 32.44
N ALA A 803 2.12 -10.19 31.23
CA ALA A 803 0.70 -10.40 30.97
C ALA A 803 0.21 -11.80 31.37
N SER A 804 1.02 -12.83 31.11
CA SER A 804 0.72 -14.21 31.52
C SER A 804 0.72 -14.39 33.04
N ARG A 805 1.58 -13.67 33.76
CA ARG A 805 1.59 -13.70 35.24
C ARG A 805 0.36 -13.01 35.83
N HIS A 806 -0.02 -11.86 35.30
CA HIS A 806 -1.21 -11.12 35.71
C HIS A 806 -2.46 -11.97 35.55
N LEU A 807 -2.64 -12.60 34.36
CA LEU A 807 -3.78 -13.51 34.12
C LEU A 807 -3.80 -14.72 35.10
N ALA A 808 -2.63 -15.30 35.42
CA ALA A 808 -2.54 -16.38 36.39
C ALA A 808 -2.91 -15.92 37.79
N GLU A 809 -2.62 -14.68 38.16
CA GLU A 809 -3.01 -14.07 39.44
C GLU A 809 -4.54 -13.85 39.51
N ASP A 810 -5.14 -13.34 38.43
CA ASP A 810 -6.60 -13.17 38.32
C ASP A 810 -7.36 -14.49 38.49
N LEU A 811 -6.90 -15.56 37.83
CA LEU A 811 -7.51 -16.89 37.92
C LEU A 811 -7.45 -17.45 39.36
N ARG A 812 -6.36 -17.18 40.09
CA ARG A 812 -6.26 -17.56 41.52
C ARG A 812 -7.25 -16.77 42.36
N LEU A 813 -7.36 -15.47 42.15
CA LEU A 813 -8.32 -14.62 42.88
C LEU A 813 -9.77 -14.97 42.57
N LEU A 814 -10.07 -15.46 41.39
CA LEU A 814 -11.40 -15.95 40.99
C LEU A 814 -11.71 -17.37 41.53
N GLY A 815 -10.71 -18.08 42.08
CA GLY A 815 -10.87 -19.46 42.57
C GLY A 815 -10.99 -20.51 41.46
N GLU A 816 -10.58 -20.18 40.23
CA GLU A 816 -10.68 -21.06 39.07
C GLU A 816 -9.44 -21.97 38.89
N VAL A 817 -8.38 -21.73 39.63
CA VAL A 817 -7.18 -22.59 39.71
C VAL A 817 -6.97 -22.98 41.17
N GLY A 818 -7.01 -24.27 41.47
CA GLY A 818 -6.64 -24.79 42.79
C GLY A 818 -5.16 -24.51 43.11
N ASP A 819 -4.85 -24.27 44.37
CA ASP A 819 -3.49 -24.15 44.92
C ASP A 819 -2.70 -25.44 44.58
N GLU A 820 -2.03 -25.49 43.44
CA GLU A 820 -0.86 -26.37 43.27
C GLU A 820 0.40 -25.51 43.37
N PRO A 821 1.42 -25.98 44.16
CA PRO A 821 2.58 -25.22 44.56
C PRO A 821 3.56 -24.91 43.43
#